data_13487a833ae44c68db30e3c07f03887f
#
_entry.id   13487a833ae44c68db30e3c07f03887f
#
_cell.length_a   1.000
_cell.length_b   1.000
_cell.length_c   1.000
_cell.angle_alpha   90.00
_cell.angle_beta   90.00
_cell.angle_gamma   90.00
#
_symmetry.space_group_name_H-M   'P 1'
#
loop_
_entity.id
_entity.type
_entity.pdbx_description
1 polymer ?
#
loop_
_entity_poly.entity_id
_entity_poly.type
_entity_poly.pdbx_seq_one_letter_code
_entity_poly.pdbx_strand_id
1 'polypeptide(L)'
;MKNFRFSMMGKPAGIVLTLALVLSIAIPAAAQTFSVTPTAVTFKQVNVGTVGLAYTVTVKNTGTSGNVIINSYSITPSEFQFFYGWSPVTLTPNSLINYSIRFAPDAATTFNGTFTINIQGAAPVVVPLTGTGVATSANPGISIGALNFANTASGTVSTSQPVTITNNGTTGTTVNTITVDSPFQLSGFSKATVLQPGKSLTVNVNMDGTIPATYHNTLTVGFNNVLSKGTALNGTVTAGSALGVNLYPTLPSAVPGGTYMATMTAAGGTAPYTWALATGSNLPTGLTFSSSGAITGTVGASVAVGNYTFTVNATDSASNVVSKLMTLPVLAQTGAKCNNIVSNIPNTTTPLVPINDLGTGTYQGSEGGLYPNGLNTRPATFDADGVAIAQAIQPLDASGNVDLVNGKIGLMSLGMSALFDTWLTFTTDFYADSTVNPKIVLVPGAQPRAYASNFANASDGFWNPIFQNFLPESGITAAQVQVVYFKDIDPNPKGNFPADMSKLQSEYESIAQNVHTKFPNVKIMYMGGPIYTGYSNGLNNIDNEPWEYESGFAIKWAIQDQINGKTSLNWDSTKGPVMAPWMSWGAYPWANGLLPRSDGTTWACNDIKYDGFHPSDLYGREKETNLMLNFFKSDDTTTPWFVAP
;
A
#
# COMPACT_ATOMS: atom_id res chain seq x y z
N MET A 1 30.65 73.55 -15.76
CA MET A 1 30.17 74.96 -15.77
C MET A 1 29.09 75.11 -14.70
N LYS A 2 29.30 76.20 -13.87
CA LYS A 2 28.40 76.87 -12.93
C LYS A 2 27.97 76.05 -11.70
N ASN A 3 28.68 76.12 -10.63
CA ASN A 3 28.63 77.02 -9.44
C ASN A 3 27.28 77.72 -9.16
N PHE A 4 26.75 77.49 -7.97
CA PHE A 4 26.25 78.52 -7.14
C PHE A 4 26.37 78.13 -5.64
N ARG A 5 27.07 79.03 -4.91
CA ARG A 5 27.17 79.14 -3.42
C ARG A 5 26.05 79.98 -2.89
N PHE A 6 25.67 79.79 -1.61
CA PHE A 6 25.45 80.75 -0.58
C PHE A 6 25.18 80.02 0.72
N SER A 7 25.90 80.10 1.75
CA SER A 7 26.38 81.07 2.73
C SER A 7 25.38 81.38 3.87
N MET A 8 25.77 80.89 5.05
CA MET A 8 25.81 81.45 6.42
C MET A 8 24.47 81.92 7.11
N MET A 9 24.18 81.51 8.31
CA MET A 9 24.68 81.85 9.64
C MET A 9 23.75 81.28 10.73
N GLY A 10 24.33 80.89 11.88
CA GLY A 10 23.59 80.75 13.15
C GLY A 10 24.12 79.63 14.06
N LYS A 11 24.99 79.98 14.99
CA LYS A 11 25.38 79.21 16.19
C LYS A 11 24.54 79.64 17.38
N PRO A 12 24.57 78.97 18.57
CA PRO A 12 25.01 77.65 19.01
C PRO A 12 24.04 76.97 20.03
N ALA A 13 24.09 75.67 20.21
CA ALA A 13 23.90 75.07 21.53
C ALA A 13 24.50 73.68 21.52
N GLY A 14 25.42 73.43 22.42
CA GLY A 14 26.17 72.16 22.47
C GLY A 14 25.33 70.98 22.97
N ILE A 15 25.44 69.94 22.26
CA ILE A 15 25.08 68.60 22.74
C ILE A 15 26.32 67.73 22.59
N VAL A 16 26.88 67.29 23.70
CA VAL A 16 27.96 66.30 23.80
C VAL A 16 27.34 64.99 23.40
N LEU A 17 27.63 64.53 22.17
CA LEU A 17 27.24 63.20 21.70
C LEU A 17 28.36 62.22 22.09
N THR A 18 28.18 61.49 23.19
CA THR A 18 29.01 60.36 23.56
C THR A 18 28.82 59.26 22.52
N LEU A 19 29.78 59.08 21.64
CA LEU A 19 29.84 57.97 20.67
C LEU A 19 30.14 56.70 21.44
N ALA A 20 29.09 55.94 21.80
CA ALA A 20 29.25 54.59 22.32
C ALA A 20 29.69 53.71 21.16
N LEU A 21 30.98 53.36 21.09
CA LEU A 21 31.53 52.35 20.20
C LEU A 21 30.98 50.99 20.63
N VAL A 22 29.88 50.55 20.01
CA VAL A 22 29.42 49.15 20.14
C VAL A 22 30.41 48.29 19.42
N LEU A 23 31.37 47.74 20.15
CA LEU A 23 32.24 46.68 19.68
C LEU A 23 31.37 45.41 19.51
N SER A 24 30.85 45.19 18.30
CA SER A 24 30.22 43.91 17.96
C SER A 24 31.29 42.85 18.00
N ILE A 25 31.41 42.14 19.10
CA ILE A 25 32.15 40.90 19.17
C ILE A 25 31.39 39.95 18.24
N ALA A 26 31.91 39.74 17.03
CA ALA A 26 31.48 38.64 16.18
C ALA A 26 31.87 37.35 16.91
N ILE A 27 30.93 36.76 17.63
CA ILE A 27 31.09 35.38 18.10
C ILE A 27 31.23 34.54 16.86
N PRO A 28 32.35 33.84 16.65
CA PRO A 28 32.45 32.94 15.52
C PRO A 28 31.28 31.96 15.59
N ALA A 29 30.45 31.93 14.56
CA ALA A 29 29.39 30.93 14.46
C ALA A 29 30.06 29.57 14.65
N ALA A 30 29.67 28.84 15.68
CA ALA A 30 30.18 27.48 15.89
C ALA A 30 29.96 26.72 14.59
N ALA A 31 31.03 26.17 14.03
CA ALA A 31 30.96 25.41 12.79
C ALA A 31 29.89 24.33 12.95
N GLN A 32 28.87 24.38 12.10
CA GLN A 32 27.81 23.37 12.12
C GLN A 32 28.46 22.01 11.83
N THR A 33 28.29 21.07 12.75
CA THR A 33 28.80 19.71 12.59
C THR A 33 27.67 18.82 12.07
N PHE A 34 27.84 18.33 10.86
CA PHE A 34 26.89 17.43 10.24
C PHE A 34 27.61 16.34 9.41
N SER A 35 26.90 15.27 9.14
CA SER A 35 27.36 14.21 8.24
C SER A 35 26.33 13.96 7.14
N VAL A 36 26.83 13.61 5.96
CA VAL A 36 26.02 13.15 4.83
C VAL A 36 26.46 11.74 4.46
N THR A 37 25.54 10.81 4.44
CA THR A 37 25.83 9.39 4.21
C THR A 37 24.75 8.75 3.33
N PRO A 38 25.12 8.03 2.25
CA PRO A 38 26.47 7.84 1.72
C PRO A 38 27.03 9.11 1.06
N THR A 39 28.34 9.17 0.85
CA THR A 39 29.01 10.28 0.16
C THR A 39 28.97 10.17 -1.36
N ALA A 40 28.49 9.06 -1.91
CA ALA A 40 28.19 8.83 -3.32
C ALA A 40 27.12 7.73 -3.41
N VAL A 41 26.29 7.76 -4.48
CA VAL A 41 25.27 6.74 -4.74
C VAL A 41 25.52 6.12 -6.12
N THR A 42 25.67 4.79 -6.14
CA THR A 42 25.68 4.01 -7.38
C THR A 42 24.42 3.18 -7.47
N PHE A 43 23.57 3.49 -8.42
CA PHE A 43 22.33 2.77 -8.67
C PHE A 43 22.63 1.43 -9.35
N LYS A 44 21.85 0.42 -9.03
CA LYS A 44 21.83 -0.83 -9.82
C LYS A 44 21.41 -0.50 -11.26
N GLN A 45 21.75 -1.39 -12.19
CA GLN A 45 21.28 -1.27 -13.57
C GLN A 45 19.76 -1.22 -13.63
N VAL A 46 19.22 -0.29 -14.43
CA VAL A 46 17.79 -0.05 -14.59
C VAL A 46 17.46 -0.11 -16.08
N ASN A 47 16.38 -0.78 -16.43
CA ASN A 47 15.92 -0.84 -17.81
C ASN A 47 15.49 0.55 -18.30
N VAL A 48 15.87 0.89 -19.53
CA VAL A 48 15.43 2.13 -20.18
C VAL A 48 13.90 2.22 -20.19
N GLY A 49 13.37 3.38 -19.77
CA GLY A 49 11.93 3.62 -19.66
C GLY A 49 11.28 3.06 -18.39
N THR A 50 12.07 2.55 -17.44
CA THR A 50 11.57 2.13 -16.13
C THR A 50 12.26 2.91 -15.01
N VAL A 51 11.72 2.85 -13.79
CA VAL A 51 12.28 3.54 -12.63
C VAL A 51 12.89 2.50 -11.67
N GLY A 52 14.14 2.72 -11.29
CA GLY A 52 14.85 1.87 -10.34
C GLY A 52 14.43 2.07 -8.88
N LEU A 53 14.94 1.20 -8.01
CA LEU A 53 14.76 1.32 -6.57
C LEU A 53 15.31 2.64 -6.05
N ALA A 54 14.65 3.18 -5.03
CA ALA A 54 15.12 4.38 -4.36
C ALA A 54 16.36 4.09 -3.48
N TYR A 55 17.32 5.01 -3.49
CA TYR A 55 18.47 5.02 -2.61
C TYR A 55 18.38 6.21 -1.66
N THR A 56 18.74 5.99 -0.41
CA THR A 56 18.62 7.01 0.63
C THR A 56 19.96 7.68 0.90
N VAL A 57 19.95 9.02 0.90
CA VAL A 57 21.03 9.88 1.39
C VAL A 57 20.55 10.51 2.69
N THR A 58 21.27 10.26 3.79
CA THR A 58 20.94 10.77 5.11
C THR A 58 21.81 11.98 5.45
N VAL A 59 21.20 13.08 5.84
CA VAL A 59 21.88 14.22 6.46
C VAL A 59 21.56 14.21 7.94
N LYS A 60 22.60 14.17 8.78
CA LYS A 60 22.47 14.14 10.24
C LYS A 60 23.22 15.32 10.86
N ASN A 61 22.58 16.03 11.77
CA ASN A 61 23.25 16.96 12.66
C ASN A 61 24.01 16.16 13.73
N THR A 62 25.33 16.14 13.66
CA THR A 62 26.21 15.42 14.59
C THR A 62 26.69 16.28 15.75
N GLY A 63 26.30 17.57 15.77
CA GLY A 63 26.61 18.49 16.85
C GLY A 63 25.85 18.16 18.14
N THR A 64 26.42 18.58 19.26
CA THR A 64 25.77 18.51 20.58
C THR A 64 24.97 19.75 20.91
N SER A 65 25.14 20.82 20.12
CA SER A 65 24.41 22.10 20.22
C SER A 65 24.36 22.76 18.84
N GLY A 66 23.37 23.64 18.64
CA GLY A 66 23.16 24.35 17.38
C GLY A 66 22.39 23.53 16.34
N ASN A 67 21.64 24.23 15.51
CA ASN A 67 20.82 23.65 14.45
C ASN A 67 21.59 23.61 13.13
N VAL A 68 21.36 22.57 12.33
CA VAL A 68 21.75 22.49 10.92
C VAL A 68 20.51 22.82 10.08
N ILE A 69 20.59 23.87 9.26
CA ILE A 69 19.48 24.32 8.43
C ILE A 69 19.81 23.98 6.98
N ILE A 70 19.01 23.10 6.38
CA ILE A 70 19.09 22.79 4.96
C ILE A 70 18.11 23.72 4.24
N ASN A 71 18.64 24.60 3.39
CA ASN A 71 17.82 25.61 2.69
C ASN A 71 17.16 25.07 1.44
N SER A 72 17.89 24.25 0.68
CA SER A 72 17.43 23.68 -0.60
C SER A 72 18.27 22.49 -1.01
N TYR A 73 17.78 21.77 -2.00
CA TYR A 73 18.54 20.74 -2.70
C TYR A 73 18.29 20.84 -4.21
N SER A 74 19.15 20.19 -4.99
CA SER A 74 18.97 20.00 -6.44
C SER A 74 19.53 18.67 -6.89
N ILE A 75 18.94 18.11 -7.93
CA ILE A 75 19.39 16.89 -8.59
C ILE A 75 19.55 17.16 -10.08
N THR A 76 20.61 16.64 -10.66
CA THR A 76 20.86 16.70 -12.10
C THR A 76 21.70 15.51 -12.54
N PRO A 77 21.53 14.95 -13.76
CA PRO A 77 20.46 15.26 -14.73
C PRO A 77 19.10 14.66 -14.34
N SER A 78 18.07 14.85 -15.18
CA SER A 78 16.66 14.49 -14.92
C SER A 78 16.39 13.00 -14.75
N GLU A 79 17.30 12.14 -15.20
CA GLU A 79 17.26 10.69 -15.02
C GLU A 79 17.47 10.27 -13.55
N PHE A 80 18.04 11.14 -12.73
CA PHE A 80 18.04 11.00 -11.29
C PHE A 80 16.88 11.82 -10.73
N GLN A 81 15.91 11.13 -10.17
CA GLN A 81 14.66 11.73 -9.71
C GLN A 81 14.64 11.75 -8.19
N PHE A 82 14.30 12.92 -7.67
CA PHE A 82 14.02 13.06 -6.26
C PHE A 82 12.69 12.36 -5.93
N PHE A 83 12.70 11.58 -4.89
CA PHE A 83 11.55 10.76 -4.54
C PHE A 83 11.01 11.08 -3.14
N TYR A 84 11.89 11.40 -2.18
CA TYR A 84 11.51 11.71 -0.82
C TYR A 84 12.55 12.58 -0.12
N GLY A 85 12.09 13.46 0.75
CA GLY A 85 12.81 14.45 1.53
C GLY A 85 12.22 15.83 1.29
N TRP A 86 12.59 16.82 2.07
CA TRP A 86 12.10 18.19 1.91
C TRP A 86 13.16 19.21 2.30
N SER A 87 12.97 20.42 1.81
CA SER A 87 13.68 21.63 2.24
C SER A 87 12.74 22.85 2.12
N PRO A 88 12.86 23.89 2.96
CA PRO A 88 13.86 23.99 4.02
C PRO A 88 13.55 23.09 5.22
N VAL A 89 14.60 22.62 5.91
CA VAL A 89 14.46 21.84 7.14
C VAL A 89 15.49 22.25 8.18
N THR A 90 15.09 22.30 9.44
CA THR A 90 15.97 22.57 10.57
C THR A 90 16.20 21.28 11.36
N LEU A 91 17.43 20.81 11.38
CA LEU A 91 17.85 19.64 12.15
C LEU A 91 18.42 20.10 13.50
N THR A 92 17.71 19.77 14.57
CA THR A 92 18.22 19.94 15.94
C THR A 92 19.38 18.97 16.22
N PRO A 93 20.16 19.14 17.29
CA PRO A 93 21.24 18.22 17.65
C PRO A 93 20.77 16.76 17.62
N ASN A 94 21.58 15.90 16.98
CA ASN A 94 21.35 14.47 16.77
C ASN A 94 20.17 14.09 15.83
N SER A 95 19.34 15.05 15.37
CA SER A 95 18.29 14.77 14.41
C SER A 95 18.85 14.57 12.98
N LEU A 96 18.08 13.92 12.11
CA LEU A 96 18.45 13.61 10.74
C LEU A 96 17.27 13.79 9.79
N ILE A 97 17.60 13.93 8.49
CA ILE A 97 16.64 13.82 7.39
C ILE A 97 17.16 12.83 6.36
N ASN A 98 16.26 12.08 5.77
CA ASN A 98 16.54 11.18 4.67
C ASN A 98 16.03 11.76 3.35
N TYR A 99 16.85 11.71 2.33
CA TYR A 99 16.51 12.04 0.96
C TYR A 99 16.54 10.75 0.13
N SER A 100 15.46 10.42 -0.52
CA SER A 100 15.38 9.25 -1.39
C SER A 100 15.46 9.66 -2.85
N ILE A 101 16.34 9.04 -3.60
CA ILE A 101 16.63 9.34 -4.99
C ILE A 101 16.45 8.07 -5.80
N ARG A 102 15.81 8.17 -6.97
CA ARG A 102 15.63 7.11 -7.95
C ARG A 102 16.42 7.40 -9.21
N PHE A 103 16.64 6.35 -9.99
CA PHE A 103 17.23 6.44 -11.30
C PHE A 103 16.24 5.94 -12.36
N ALA A 104 15.95 6.77 -13.36
CA ALA A 104 14.96 6.52 -14.42
C ALA A 104 15.62 6.81 -15.78
N PRO A 105 16.42 5.88 -16.32
CA PRO A 105 17.16 6.11 -17.57
C PRO A 105 16.24 6.18 -18.79
N ASP A 106 16.50 7.13 -19.68
CA ASP A 106 15.89 7.24 -21.00
C ASP A 106 16.76 6.64 -22.12
N ALA A 107 18.00 6.28 -21.82
CA ALA A 107 18.94 5.67 -22.76
C ALA A 107 19.78 4.56 -22.12
N ALA A 108 20.22 3.59 -22.95
CA ALA A 108 21.06 2.47 -22.51
C ALA A 108 22.54 2.91 -22.42
N THR A 109 22.83 3.74 -21.44
CA THR A 109 24.16 4.30 -21.18
C THR A 109 24.37 4.52 -19.69
N THR A 110 25.60 4.87 -19.30
CA THR A 110 25.89 5.27 -17.94
C THR A 110 25.67 6.77 -17.78
N PHE A 111 24.87 7.14 -16.82
CA PHE A 111 24.59 8.50 -16.41
C PHE A 111 25.41 8.82 -15.15
N ASN A 112 26.02 10.00 -15.16
CA ASN A 112 26.67 10.58 -14.00
C ASN A 112 25.94 11.87 -13.63
N GLY A 113 25.64 12.02 -12.35
CA GLY A 113 24.88 13.16 -11.86
C GLY A 113 25.32 13.60 -10.49
N THR A 114 24.60 14.55 -9.95
CA THR A 114 24.85 15.10 -8.60
C THR A 114 23.55 15.36 -7.86
N PHE A 115 23.55 15.04 -6.58
CA PHE A 115 22.59 15.54 -5.61
C PHE A 115 23.31 16.58 -4.76
N THR A 116 22.88 17.82 -4.87
CA THR A 116 23.49 18.96 -4.17
C THR A 116 22.57 19.42 -3.05
N ILE A 117 23.11 19.54 -1.84
CA ILE A 117 22.40 19.96 -0.63
C ILE A 117 22.99 21.29 -0.16
N ASN A 118 22.16 22.33 -0.07
CA ASN A 118 22.57 23.66 0.36
C ASN A 118 22.26 23.84 1.85
N ILE A 119 23.30 23.88 2.66
CA ILE A 119 23.22 24.04 4.12
C ILE A 119 23.63 25.45 4.48
N GLN A 120 22.82 26.10 5.33
CA GLN A 120 23.08 27.48 5.76
C GLN A 120 24.43 27.58 6.49
N GLY A 121 25.28 28.48 6.05
CA GLY A 121 26.59 28.71 6.67
C GLY A 121 27.67 27.67 6.32
N ALA A 122 27.40 26.72 5.41
CA ALA A 122 28.36 25.76 4.90
C ALA A 122 28.46 25.82 3.37
N ALA A 123 29.54 25.27 2.82
CA ALA A 123 29.64 25.03 1.37
C ALA A 123 28.59 23.96 0.97
N PRO A 124 28.04 24.05 -0.26
CA PRO A 124 27.13 23.03 -0.75
C PRO A 124 27.77 21.62 -0.69
N VAL A 125 27.02 20.66 -0.17
CA VAL A 125 27.46 19.26 -0.16
C VAL A 125 27.00 18.61 -1.46
N VAL A 126 27.93 18.05 -2.20
CA VAL A 126 27.65 17.37 -3.47
C VAL A 126 27.84 15.88 -3.28
N VAL A 127 26.79 15.12 -3.51
CA VAL A 127 26.80 13.65 -3.53
C VAL A 127 26.77 13.20 -4.98
N PRO A 128 27.86 12.63 -5.51
CA PRO A 128 27.87 12.06 -6.86
C PRO A 128 26.87 10.91 -6.99
N LEU A 129 26.18 10.88 -8.13
CA LEU A 129 25.24 9.85 -8.51
C LEU A 129 25.74 9.15 -9.77
N THR A 130 25.69 7.83 -9.80
CA THR A 130 26.00 7.06 -11.01
C THR A 130 24.91 6.01 -11.21
N GLY A 131 24.35 5.94 -12.42
CA GLY A 131 23.37 4.94 -12.80
C GLY A 131 23.61 4.45 -14.23
N THR A 132 23.35 3.17 -14.50
CA THR A 132 23.48 2.61 -15.84
C THR A 132 22.11 2.19 -16.34
N GLY A 133 21.64 2.86 -17.40
CA GLY A 133 20.51 2.41 -18.19
C GLY A 133 20.92 1.21 -19.03
N VAL A 134 20.10 0.17 -19.04
CA VAL A 134 20.28 -0.99 -19.91
C VAL A 134 19.11 -1.04 -20.88
N ALA A 135 19.39 -1.39 -22.14
CA ALA A 135 18.32 -1.57 -23.11
C ALA A 135 17.29 -2.57 -22.56
N THR A 136 16.03 -2.25 -22.72
CA THR A 136 14.91 -3.12 -22.31
C THR A 136 15.11 -4.49 -22.95
N SER A 137 15.61 -5.40 -22.15
CA SER A 137 16.02 -6.71 -22.66
C SER A 137 14.85 -7.67 -22.76
N ALA A 138 13.84 -7.53 -21.87
CA ALA A 138 12.58 -8.26 -21.92
C ALA A 138 11.42 -7.30 -21.67
N ASN A 139 10.32 -7.47 -22.39
CA ASN A 139 9.11 -6.68 -22.24
C ASN A 139 7.89 -7.59 -22.34
N PRO A 140 7.59 -8.37 -21.29
CA PRO A 140 6.42 -9.22 -21.29
C PRO A 140 5.15 -8.39 -21.21
N GLY A 141 4.19 -8.69 -22.07
CA GLY A 141 2.82 -8.15 -22.06
C GLY A 141 1.81 -9.25 -21.78
N ILE A 142 0.69 -8.90 -21.18
CA ILE A 142 -0.46 -9.78 -21.04
C ILE A 142 -1.50 -9.37 -22.09
N SER A 143 -2.10 -10.33 -22.77
CA SER A 143 -2.98 -10.11 -23.93
C SER A 143 -4.29 -9.39 -23.64
N ILE A 144 -4.68 -9.30 -22.37
CA ILE A 144 -5.98 -8.76 -21.96
C ILE A 144 -5.86 -8.04 -20.62
N GLY A 145 -6.45 -6.85 -20.53
CA GLY A 145 -6.42 -6.02 -19.32
C GLY A 145 -7.35 -6.53 -18.20
N ALA A 146 -8.40 -7.26 -18.55
CA ALA A 146 -9.32 -7.87 -17.59
C ALA A 146 -10.03 -9.08 -18.20
N LEU A 147 -10.27 -10.13 -17.39
CA LEU A 147 -11.19 -11.20 -17.69
C LEU A 147 -12.48 -11.01 -16.88
N ASN A 148 -13.60 -11.03 -17.59
CA ASN A 148 -14.92 -10.95 -16.97
C ASN A 148 -15.62 -12.30 -17.16
N PHE A 149 -15.96 -12.95 -16.05
CA PHE A 149 -16.65 -14.22 -16.04
C PHE A 149 -18.15 -14.02 -15.90
N ALA A 150 -18.93 -14.81 -16.64
CA ALA A 150 -20.37 -14.86 -16.43
C ALA A 150 -20.71 -15.34 -15.03
N ASN A 151 -21.87 -14.92 -14.49
CA ASN A 151 -22.34 -15.40 -13.20
C ASN A 151 -22.34 -16.92 -13.15
N THR A 152 -21.71 -17.47 -12.15
CA THR A 152 -21.49 -18.92 -11.97
C THR A 152 -22.19 -19.34 -10.68
N ALA A 153 -23.02 -20.38 -10.74
CA ALA A 153 -23.68 -20.88 -9.55
C ALA A 153 -22.66 -21.52 -8.58
N SER A 154 -22.84 -21.33 -7.29
CA SER A 154 -22.02 -21.97 -6.25
C SER A 154 -21.90 -23.48 -6.49
N GLY A 155 -20.68 -23.99 -6.46
CA GLY A 155 -20.36 -25.39 -6.73
C GLY A 155 -20.29 -25.76 -8.22
N THR A 156 -20.38 -24.79 -9.12
CA THR A 156 -20.15 -25.02 -10.56
C THR A 156 -18.93 -24.26 -11.06
N VAL A 157 -18.40 -24.66 -12.21
CA VAL A 157 -17.20 -24.08 -12.82
C VAL A 157 -17.59 -23.28 -14.05
N SER A 158 -17.07 -22.06 -14.17
CA SER A 158 -17.30 -21.20 -15.34
C SER A 158 -16.57 -21.75 -16.58
N THR A 159 -16.94 -21.25 -17.75
CA THR A 159 -16.15 -21.46 -18.97
C THR A 159 -14.74 -20.89 -18.78
N SER A 160 -13.75 -21.69 -19.17
CA SER A 160 -12.34 -21.30 -19.11
C SER A 160 -12.01 -20.24 -20.15
N GLN A 161 -11.23 -19.22 -19.76
CA GLN A 161 -10.79 -18.13 -20.62
C GLN A 161 -9.26 -18.11 -20.74
N PRO A 162 -8.68 -17.95 -21.95
CA PRO A 162 -7.24 -17.95 -22.15
C PRO A 162 -6.63 -16.59 -21.81
N VAL A 163 -5.45 -16.62 -21.20
CA VAL A 163 -4.56 -15.47 -21.00
C VAL A 163 -3.23 -15.78 -21.68
N THR A 164 -2.79 -14.90 -22.57
CA THR A 164 -1.52 -15.06 -23.29
C THR A 164 -0.51 -14.04 -22.78
N ILE A 165 0.65 -14.54 -22.35
CA ILE A 165 1.79 -13.77 -21.91
C ILE A 165 2.81 -13.78 -23.04
N THR A 166 3.14 -12.63 -23.63
CA THR A 166 4.05 -12.51 -24.77
C THR A 166 5.27 -11.69 -24.39
N ASN A 167 6.47 -12.17 -24.68
CA ASN A 167 7.66 -11.36 -24.55
C ASN A 167 7.86 -10.46 -25.79
N ASN A 168 7.49 -9.20 -25.69
CA ASN A 168 7.64 -8.20 -26.74
C ASN A 168 9.03 -7.52 -26.73
N GLY A 169 9.94 -7.98 -25.88
CA GLY A 169 11.29 -7.47 -25.76
C GLY A 169 12.26 -8.11 -26.75
N THR A 170 13.52 -7.76 -26.63
CA THR A 170 14.62 -8.20 -27.50
C THR A 170 15.49 -9.31 -26.90
N THR A 171 15.31 -9.62 -25.61
CA THR A 171 15.98 -10.75 -24.93
C THR A 171 14.97 -11.64 -24.22
N GLY A 172 15.41 -12.86 -23.90
CA GLY A 172 14.58 -13.82 -23.20
C GLY A 172 14.23 -13.41 -21.76
N THR A 173 13.05 -13.78 -21.32
CA THR A 173 12.63 -13.73 -19.91
C THR A 173 12.09 -15.09 -19.49
N THR A 174 12.08 -15.36 -18.19
CA THR A 174 11.47 -16.58 -17.65
C THR A 174 10.24 -16.19 -16.84
N VAL A 175 9.10 -16.77 -17.19
CA VAL A 175 7.92 -16.78 -16.32
C VAL A 175 8.20 -17.75 -15.18
N ASN A 176 8.40 -17.24 -13.98
CA ASN A 176 8.71 -18.07 -12.80
C ASN A 176 7.45 -18.53 -12.08
N THR A 177 6.48 -17.65 -11.96
CA THR A 177 5.21 -17.91 -11.26
C THR A 177 4.05 -17.34 -12.07
N ILE A 178 2.89 -17.96 -11.95
CA ILE A 178 1.60 -17.38 -12.31
C ILE A 178 0.66 -17.73 -11.17
N THR A 179 0.04 -16.74 -10.55
CA THR A 179 -0.88 -16.92 -9.43
C THR A 179 -2.22 -16.31 -9.73
N VAL A 180 -3.26 -16.88 -9.19
CA VAL A 180 -4.63 -16.37 -9.14
C VAL A 180 -5.18 -16.64 -7.76
N ASP A 181 -6.07 -15.78 -7.30
CA ASP A 181 -6.77 -15.98 -6.05
C ASP A 181 -8.19 -16.52 -6.29
N SER A 182 -8.79 -17.13 -5.26
CA SER A 182 -10.16 -17.68 -5.35
C SER A 182 -11.17 -16.57 -5.67
N PRO A 183 -12.25 -16.94 -6.34
CA PRO A 183 -12.64 -18.29 -6.79
C PRO A 183 -12.04 -18.67 -8.15
N PHE A 184 -11.00 -17.99 -8.60
CA PHE A 184 -10.39 -18.23 -9.91
C PHE A 184 -9.37 -19.35 -9.84
N GLN A 185 -9.30 -20.14 -10.89
CA GLN A 185 -8.39 -21.27 -11.03
C GLN A 185 -7.53 -21.11 -12.27
N LEU A 186 -6.25 -21.46 -12.13
CA LEU A 186 -5.28 -21.44 -13.21
C LEU A 186 -4.99 -22.85 -13.72
N SER A 187 -4.91 -23.00 -15.03
CA SER A 187 -4.40 -24.21 -15.69
C SER A 187 -3.46 -23.87 -16.85
N GLY A 188 -2.62 -24.82 -17.22
CA GLY A 188 -1.66 -24.63 -18.31
C GLY A 188 -0.30 -24.07 -17.90
N PHE A 189 -0.05 -23.84 -16.59
CA PHE A 189 1.26 -23.49 -16.06
C PHE A 189 1.68 -24.48 -14.96
N SER A 190 2.75 -25.21 -15.19
CA SER A 190 3.23 -26.23 -14.24
C SER A 190 4.69 -26.06 -13.84
N LYS A 191 5.45 -25.23 -14.56
CA LYS A 191 6.87 -24.97 -14.30
C LYS A 191 7.32 -23.67 -14.92
N ALA A 192 8.43 -23.14 -14.41
CA ALA A 192 9.08 -21.97 -14.98
C ALA A 192 9.33 -22.15 -16.49
N THR A 193 8.89 -21.17 -17.27
CA THR A 193 8.90 -21.22 -18.74
C THR A 193 9.68 -20.05 -19.30
N VAL A 194 10.70 -20.34 -20.14
CA VAL A 194 11.49 -19.30 -20.82
C VAL A 194 10.71 -18.79 -22.03
N LEU A 195 10.50 -17.49 -22.10
CA LEU A 195 9.93 -16.81 -23.25
C LEU A 195 11.04 -16.05 -24.00
N GLN A 196 11.45 -16.60 -25.14
CA GLN A 196 12.32 -15.90 -26.08
C GLN A 196 11.58 -14.68 -26.71
N PRO A 197 12.29 -13.72 -27.30
CA PRO A 197 11.65 -12.60 -28.01
C PRO A 197 10.56 -13.05 -28.98
N GLY A 198 9.39 -12.42 -28.91
CA GLY A 198 8.22 -12.75 -29.74
C GLY A 198 7.51 -14.06 -29.40
N LYS A 199 7.94 -14.79 -28.35
CA LYS A 199 7.28 -16.03 -27.91
C LYS A 199 6.27 -15.76 -26.83
N SER A 200 5.24 -16.63 -26.79
CA SER A 200 4.12 -16.53 -25.87
C SER A 200 3.92 -17.81 -25.07
N LEU A 201 3.37 -17.65 -23.88
CA LEU A 201 2.80 -18.68 -23.05
C LEU A 201 1.31 -18.38 -22.89
N THR A 202 0.46 -19.36 -23.17
CA THR A 202 -0.98 -19.24 -22.91
C THR A 202 -1.35 -20.11 -21.73
N VAL A 203 -2.05 -19.53 -20.77
CA VAL A 203 -2.66 -20.21 -19.64
C VAL A 203 -4.16 -20.01 -19.68
N ASN A 204 -4.90 -20.82 -18.96
CA ASN A 204 -6.36 -20.70 -18.90
C ASN A 204 -6.80 -20.42 -17.48
N VAL A 205 -7.79 -19.55 -17.35
CA VAL A 205 -8.42 -19.19 -16.07
C VAL A 205 -9.92 -19.52 -16.16
N ASN A 206 -10.44 -20.12 -15.11
CA ASN A 206 -11.87 -20.31 -14.89
C ASN A 206 -12.23 -19.89 -13.48
N MET A 207 -13.51 -19.64 -13.22
CA MET A 207 -14.03 -19.34 -11.89
C MET A 207 -14.73 -20.58 -11.33
N ASP A 208 -14.37 -20.96 -10.10
CA ASP A 208 -14.93 -22.12 -9.39
C ASP A 208 -15.08 -21.74 -7.91
N GLY A 209 -16.17 -21.10 -7.57
CA GLY A 209 -16.45 -20.61 -6.22
C GLY A 209 -17.67 -21.28 -5.59
N THR A 210 -17.66 -21.37 -4.28
CA THR A 210 -18.78 -21.93 -3.49
C THR A 210 -19.47 -20.88 -2.63
N ILE A 211 -18.82 -19.76 -2.31
CA ILE A 211 -19.41 -18.67 -1.56
C ILE A 211 -20.05 -17.68 -2.55
N PRO A 212 -21.36 -17.44 -2.47
CA PRO A 212 -22.00 -16.41 -3.28
C PRO A 212 -21.47 -15.03 -2.95
N ALA A 213 -20.77 -14.41 -3.90
CA ALA A 213 -20.23 -13.05 -3.80
C ALA A 213 -19.79 -12.58 -5.19
N THR A 214 -19.59 -11.29 -5.34
CA THR A 214 -18.88 -10.74 -6.49
C THR A 214 -17.39 -10.64 -6.14
N TYR A 215 -16.55 -11.14 -7.02
CA TYR A 215 -15.11 -11.25 -6.84
C TYR A 215 -14.36 -10.38 -7.85
N HIS A 216 -13.36 -9.67 -7.34
CA HIS A 216 -12.44 -8.85 -8.11
C HIS A 216 -11.01 -9.21 -7.68
N ASN A 217 -10.34 -10.03 -8.46
CA ASN A 217 -9.01 -10.55 -8.17
C ASN A 217 -8.05 -10.26 -9.33
N THR A 218 -6.79 -10.63 -9.16
CA THR A 218 -5.75 -10.42 -10.17
C THR A 218 -5.04 -11.74 -10.48
N LEU A 219 -4.87 -12.02 -11.77
CA LEU A 219 -3.85 -12.97 -12.20
C LEU A 219 -2.51 -12.25 -12.20
N THR A 220 -1.55 -12.73 -11.43
CA THR A 220 -0.20 -12.14 -11.35
C THR A 220 0.83 -13.06 -11.98
N VAL A 221 1.67 -12.50 -12.85
CA VAL A 221 2.77 -13.20 -13.55
C VAL A 221 4.10 -12.68 -13.04
N GLY A 222 4.88 -13.52 -12.40
CA GLY A 222 6.23 -13.22 -11.92
C GLY A 222 7.32 -13.63 -12.91
N PHE A 223 8.28 -12.76 -13.12
CA PHE A 223 9.40 -12.96 -14.04
C PHE A 223 10.75 -12.94 -13.31
N ASN A 224 11.81 -13.47 -13.93
CA ASN A 224 13.15 -13.50 -13.33
C ASN A 224 13.92 -12.17 -13.44
N ASN A 225 13.62 -11.33 -14.43
CA ASN A 225 14.43 -10.16 -14.79
C ASN A 225 13.62 -8.89 -15.09
N VAL A 226 12.32 -8.92 -14.92
CA VAL A 226 11.42 -7.76 -15.05
C VAL A 226 10.37 -7.79 -13.94
N LEU A 227 9.70 -6.68 -13.73
CA LEU A 227 8.61 -6.59 -12.75
C LEU A 227 7.46 -7.53 -13.11
N SER A 228 6.76 -8.01 -12.12
CA SER A 228 5.53 -8.78 -12.27
C SER A 228 4.49 -7.98 -13.07
N LYS A 229 3.65 -8.71 -13.79
CA LYS A 229 2.53 -8.14 -14.54
C LYS A 229 1.24 -8.77 -14.05
N GLY A 230 0.15 -8.00 -14.05
CA GLY A 230 -1.15 -8.48 -13.62
C GLY A 230 -2.25 -8.24 -14.66
N THR A 231 -3.32 -9.00 -14.56
CA THR A 231 -4.58 -8.76 -15.26
C THR A 231 -5.76 -8.99 -14.32
N ALA A 232 -6.76 -8.12 -14.37
CA ALA A 232 -7.92 -8.20 -13.49
C ALA A 232 -8.79 -9.42 -13.82
N LEU A 233 -9.34 -10.05 -12.79
CA LEU A 233 -10.28 -11.15 -12.86
C LEU A 233 -11.57 -10.75 -12.15
N ASN A 234 -12.68 -10.68 -12.88
CA ASN A 234 -13.97 -10.27 -12.33
C ASN A 234 -15.01 -11.37 -12.55
N GLY A 235 -15.79 -11.68 -11.53
CA GLY A 235 -16.87 -12.64 -11.64
C GLY A 235 -17.79 -12.66 -10.42
N THR A 236 -19.01 -13.14 -10.61
CA THR A 236 -19.98 -13.31 -9.53
C THR A 236 -20.34 -14.77 -9.36
N VAL A 237 -20.17 -15.28 -8.14
CA VAL A 237 -20.71 -16.57 -7.72
C VAL A 237 -22.10 -16.31 -7.13
N THR A 238 -23.11 -16.96 -7.72
CA THR A 238 -24.49 -16.91 -7.23
C THR A 238 -24.82 -18.09 -6.31
N ALA A 239 -25.80 -17.93 -5.45
CA ALA A 239 -26.23 -19.03 -4.57
C ALA A 239 -26.58 -20.29 -5.37
N GLY A 240 -26.02 -21.42 -4.98
CA GLY A 240 -26.30 -22.76 -5.49
C GLY A 240 -26.67 -23.71 -4.35
N SER A 241 -27.36 -24.81 -4.66
CA SER A 241 -27.76 -25.82 -3.69
C SER A 241 -26.82 -27.03 -3.61
N ALA A 242 -25.91 -27.18 -4.56
CA ALA A 242 -24.99 -28.33 -4.60
C ALA A 242 -23.83 -28.15 -3.62
N LEU A 243 -23.38 -29.27 -3.00
CA LEU A 243 -22.17 -29.29 -2.20
C LEU A 243 -20.95 -28.89 -3.05
N GLY A 244 -20.14 -27.94 -2.58
CA GLY A 244 -18.90 -27.54 -3.24
C GLY A 244 -17.79 -27.30 -2.22
N VAL A 245 -16.54 -27.62 -2.61
CA VAL A 245 -15.36 -27.25 -1.82
C VAL A 245 -15.05 -25.78 -2.07
N ASN A 246 -15.19 -24.99 -1.02
CA ASN A 246 -14.87 -23.58 -1.05
C ASN A 246 -13.38 -23.43 -0.76
N LEU A 247 -12.58 -23.52 -1.80
CA LEU A 247 -11.18 -23.17 -1.67
C LEU A 247 -10.47 -23.02 -3.00
N TYR A 248 -9.45 -22.20 -2.91
CA TYR A 248 -8.38 -22.08 -3.87
C TYR A 248 -7.90 -23.45 -4.30
N PRO A 249 -7.82 -23.74 -5.57
CA PRO A 249 -7.05 -24.89 -5.99
C PRO A 249 -5.57 -24.69 -5.67
N THR A 250 -5.12 -23.42 -5.58
CA THR A 250 -3.77 -23.08 -5.12
C THR A 250 -3.83 -22.59 -3.70
N LEU A 251 -3.31 -23.38 -2.80
CA LEU A 251 -3.19 -23.03 -1.37
C LEU A 251 -2.11 -21.98 -1.14
N PRO A 252 -2.14 -21.28 0.01
CA PRO A 252 -1.02 -20.45 0.43
C PRO A 252 0.30 -21.20 0.30
N SER A 253 1.34 -20.51 -0.15
CA SER A 253 2.65 -21.16 -0.36
C SER A 253 3.26 -21.61 0.97
N ALA A 254 3.94 -22.76 0.94
CA ALA A 254 4.74 -23.27 2.03
C ALA A 254 6.24 -23.10 1.76
N VAL A 255 7.06 -23.24 2.80
CA VAL A 255 8.54 -23.24 2.67
C VAL A 255 9.12 -24.49 3.35
N PRO A 256 10.19 -25.12 2.81
CA PRO A 256 10.84 -26.26 3.45
C PRO A 256 11.31 -25.90 4.87
N GLY A 257 11.02 -26.74 5.85
CA GLY A 257 11.33 -26.51 7.26
C GLY A 257 10.37 -25.55 7.98
N GLY A 258 9.45 -24.90 7.27
CA GLY A 258 8.46 -23.97 7.85
C GLY A 258 7.21 -24.66 8.36
N THR A 259 6.61 -24.11 9.41
CA THR A 259 5.25 -24.51 9.81
C THR A 259 4.24 -24.05 8.77
N TYR A 260 3.22 -24.87 8.59
CA TYR A 260 2.15 -24.63 7.65
C TYR A 260 0.80 -24.88 8.29
N MET A 261 -0.16 -24.03 7.97
CA MET A 261 -1.56 -24.21 8.33
C MET A 261 -2.45 -23.64 7.22
N ALA A 262 -3.43 -24.45 6.82
CA ALA A 262 -4.53 -24.03 5.93
C ALA A 262 -5.78 -24.77 6.32
N THR A 263 -6.96 -24.16 6.18
CA THR A 263 -8.23 -24.81 6.51
C THR A 263 -9.14 -24.83 5.30
N MET A 264 -9.65 -26.01 4.97
CA MET A 264 -10.63 -26.22 3.91
C MET A 264 -12.01 -25.80 4.39
N THR A 265 -12.80 -25.18 3.53
CA THR A 265 -14.21 -24.89 3.77
C THR A 265 -15.08 -25.45 2.65
N ALA A 266 -16.34 -25.73 2.94
CA ALA A 266 -17.33 -26.14 1.97
C ALA A 266 -18.60 -25.32 2.10
N ALA A 267 -19.37 -25.21 1.02
CA ALA A 267 -20.68 -24.58 1.02
C ALA A 267 -21.66 -25.38 0.16
N GLY A 268 -22.95 -25.14 0.35
CA GLY A 268 -24.00 -25.98 -0.25
C GLY A 268 -24.10 -27.34 0.42
N GLY A 269 -24.93 -28.25 -0.09
CA GLY A 269 -25.23 -29.52 0.58
C GLY A 269 -25.81 -29.34 1.97
N THR A 270 -25.58 -30.29 2.86
CA THR A 270 -26.12 -30.31 4.23
C THR A 270 -24.98 -30.39 5.25
N ALA A 271 -24.74 -29.30 6.00
CA ALA A 271 -23.72 -29.30 7.08
C ALA A 271 -24.08 -30.31 8.19
N PRO A 272 -23.13 -30.81 9.02
CA PRO A 272 -21.68 -30.52 8.98
C PRO A 272 -20.96 -31.27 7.84
N TYR A 273 -19.75 -30.75 7.53
CA TYR A 273 -18.88 -31.36 6.51
C TYR A 273 -17.73 -32.13 7.14
N THR A 274 -17.35 -33.22 6.51
CA THR A 274 -16.16 -34.01 6.87
C THR A 274 -15.20 -34.09 5.69
N TRP A 275 -13.90 -34.18 5.97
CA TRP A 275 -12.85 -34.05 5.00
C TRP A 275 -11.90 -35.24 5.00
N ALA A 276 -11.42 -35.62 3.82
CA ALA A 276 -10.39 -36.64 3.66
C ALA A 276 -9.55 -36.35 2.41
N LEU A 277 -8.32 -36.84 2.37
CA LEU A 277 -7.59 -36.94 1.13
C LEU A 277 -8.23 -38.04 0.25
N ALA A 278 -8.33 -37.78 -1.05
CA ALA A 278 -8.73 -38.81 -1.99
C ALA A 278 -7.68 -39.93 -2.03
N THR A 279 -8.12 -41.13 -2.36
CA THR A 279 -7.24 -42.31 -2.48
C THR A 279 -6.06 -42.02 -3.43
N GLY A 280 -4.85 -42.23 -2.97
CA GLY A 280 -3.62 -42.00 -3.74
C GLY A 280 -3.09 -40.54 -3.66
N SER A 281 -3.82 -39.63 -3.00
CA SER A 281 -3.35 -38.25 -2.76
C SER A 281 -2.48 -38.15 -1.51
N ASN A 282 -1.38 -37.41 -1.60
CA ASN A 282 -0.44 -37.23 -0.51
C ASN A 282 -0.07 -35.75 -0.38
N LEU A 283 0.07 -35.30 0.86
CA LEU A 283 0.66 -33.99 1.18
C LEU A 283 2.19 -34.07 1.17
N PRO A 284 2.88 -32.94 1.02
CA PRO A 284 4.30 -32.84 1.32
C PRO A 284 4.63 -33.42 2.70
N THR A 285 5.79 -34.07 2.79
CA THR A 285 6.25 -34.69 4.05
C THR A 285 6.22 -33.67 5.20
N GLY A 286 5.71 -34.11 6.35
CA GLY A 286 5.59 -33.31 7.56
C GLY A 286 4.25 -32.58 7.73
N LEU A 287 3.36 -32.63 6.71
CA LEU A 287 2.02 -32.10 6.79
C LEU A 287 0.99 -33.20 7.02
N THR A 288 -0.06 -32.89 7.75
CA THR A 288 -1.22 -33.76 8.02
C THR A 288 -2.51 -33.08 7.61
N PHE A 289 -3.52 -33.88 7.24
CA PHE A 289 -4.86 -33.39 6.90
C PHE A 289 -5.87 -33.97 7.87
N SER A 290 -6.67 -33.13 8.51
CA SER A 290 -7.66 -33.52 9.49
C SER A 290 -9.05 -33.72 8.86
N SER A 291 -9.92 -34.46 9.55
CA SER A 291 -11.34 -34.57 9.17
C SER A 291 -12.13 -33.28 9.31
N SER A 292 -11.60 -32.27 9.99
CA SER A 292 -12.15 -30.91 10.04
C SER A 292 -11.70 -30.03 8.84
N GLY A 293 -10.87 -30.56 7.93
CA GLY A 293 -10.39 -29.83 6.76
C GLY A 293 -9.11 -29.02 6.99
N ALA A 294 -8.45 -29.18 8.14
CA ALA A 294 -7.20 -28.48 8.39
C ALA A 294 -5.99 -29.24 7.86
N ILE A 295 -5.13 -28.56 7.12
CA ILE A 295 -3.75 -28.99 6.81
C ILE A 295 -2.85 -28.32 7.82
N THR A 296 -2.10 -29.09 8.58
CA THR A 296 -1.19 -28.58 9.60
C THR A 296 0.11 -29.39 9.66
N GLY A 297 1.18 -28.78 10.14
CA GLY A 297 2.45 -29.44 10.37
C GLY A 297 3.67 -28.58 10.03
N THR A 298 4.83 -29.20 9.99
CA THR A 298 6.07 -28.55 9.53
C THR A 298 6.51 -29.23 8.23
N VAL A 299 6.60 -28.48 7.16
CA VAL A 299 7.07 -29.00 5.87
C VAL A 299 8.48 -29.56 6.03
N GLY A 300 8.71 -30.80 5.60
CA GLY A 300 10.03 -31.42 5.73
C GLY A 300 11.11 -30.54 5.10
N ALA A 301 12.25 -30.38 5.79
CA ALA A 301 13.34 -29.53 5.33
C ALA A 301 13.94 -29.96 3.98
N SER A 302 13.75 -31.24 3.60
CA SER A 302 14.20 -31.82 2.33
C SER A 302 13.13 -31.77 1.23
N VAL A 303 11.95 -31.22 1.49
CA VAL A 303 10.90 -31.06 0.48
C VAL A 303 11.40 -30.08 -0.59
N ALA A 304 11.39 -30.52 -1.85
CA ALA A 304 11.87 -29.70 -2.95
C ALA A 304 10.90 -28.53 -3.24
N VAL A 305 11.44 -27.41 -3.70
CA VAL A 305 10.59 -26.32 -4.21
C VAL A 305 9.83 -26.76 -5.45
N GLY A 306 8.57 -26.39 -5.56
CA GLY A 306 7.69 -26.80 -6.66
C GLY A 306 6.23 -26.85 -6.24
N ASN A 307 5.36 -27.18 -7.17
CA ASN A 307 3.93 -27.34 -6.92
C ASN A 307 3.60 -28.79 -6.56
N TYR A 308 2.98 -28.98 -5.41
CA TYR A 308 2.50 -30.27 -4.94
C TYR A 308 0.99 -30.34 -5.11
N THR A 309 0.51 -31.32 -5.90
CA THR A 309 -0.92 -31.49 -6.16
C THR A 309 -1.48 -32.68 -5.41
N PHE A 310 -2.66 -32.53 -4.86
CA PHE A 310 -3.42 -33.59 -4.17
C PHE A 310 -4.92 -33.29 -4.28
N THR A 311 -5.74 -34.33 -4.19
CA THR A 311 -7.20 -34.19 -4.22
C THR A 311 -7.77 -34.34 -2.83
N VAL A 312 -8.65 -33.44 -2.47
CA VAL A 312 -9.45 -33.51 -1.23
C VAL A 312 -10.89 -33.88 -1.55
N ASN A 313 -11.52 -34.59 -0.63
CA ASN A 313 -12.94 -34.91 -0.64
C ASN A 313 -13.62 -34.18 0.52
N ALA A 314 -14.69 -33.44 0.24
CA ALA A 314 -15.64 -32.97 1.21
C ALA A 314 -16.88 -33.85 1.18
N THR A 315 -17.35 -34.31 2.33
CA THR A 315 -18.58 -35.09 2.50
C THR A 315 -19.53 -34.33 3.40
N ASP A 316 -20.75 -34.11 2.96
CA ASP A 316 -21.81 -33.51 3.76
C ASP A 316 -22.52 -34.52 4.66
N SER A 317 -23.38 -34.07 5.56
CA SER A 317 -24.14 -34.97 6.47
C SER A 317 -25.19 -35.84 5.76
N ALA A 318 -25.54 -35.50 4.52
CA ALA A 318 -26.39 -36.32 3.66
C ALA A 318 -25.56 -37.33 2.80
N SER A 319 -24.28 -37.48 3.09
CA SER A 319 -23.33 -38.35 2.39
C SER A 319 -23.07 -37.99 0.93
N ASN A 320 -23.37 -36.77 0.50
CA ASN A 320 -22.90 -36.29 -0.79
C ASN A 320 -21.39 -36.01 -0.69
N VAL A 321 -20.65 -36.41 -1.72
CA VAL A 321 -19.19 -36.23 -1.79
C VAL A 321 -18.84 -35.36 -2.98
N VAL A 322 -17.99 -34.36 -2.77
CA VAL A 322 -17.35 -33.58 -3.85
C VAL A 322 -15.83 -33.66 -3.71
N SER A 323 -15.15 -33.86 -4.83
CA SER A 323 -13.69 -33.92 -4.88
C SER A 323 -13.14 -32.68 -5.56
N LYS A 324 -12.02 -32.15 -5.03
CA LYS A 324 -11.31 -31.02 -5.64
C LYS A 324 -9.81 -31.24 -5.66
N LEU A 325 -9.19 -30.99 -6.82
CA LEU A 325 -7.74 -30.98 -6.97
C LEU A 325 -7.18 -29.68 -6.38
N MET A 326 -6.23 -29.84 -5.47
CA MET A 326 -5.56 -28.73 -4.77
C MET A 326 -4.09 -28.69 -5.19
N THR A 327 -3.52 -27.49 -5.16
CA THR A 327 -2.09 -27.27 -5.40
C THR A 327 -1.50 -26.53 -4.20
N LEU A 328 -0.45 -27.08 -3.61
CA LEU A 328 0.36 -26.42 -2.59
C LEU A 328 1.71 -26.01 -3.20
N PRO A 329 1.95 -24.72 -3.46
CA PRO A 329 3.27 -24.25 -3.85
C PRO A 329 4.24 -24.35 -2.67
N VAL A 330 5.37 -24.99 -2.86
CA VAL A 330 6.50 -24.96 -1.93
C VAL A 330 7.57 -24.08 -2.55
N LEU A 331 7.85 -22.94 -1.93
CA LEU A 331 8.78 -21.93 -2.43
C LEU A 331 10.11 -21.99 -1.71
N ALA A 332 11.18 -21.52 -2.36
CA ALA A 332 12.47 -21.37 -1.70
C ALA A 332 12.36 -20.37 -0.55
N GLN A 333 12.97 -20.72 0.57
CA GLN A 333 13.07 -19.80 1.71
C GLN A 333 14.01 -18.63 1.34
N THR A 334 13.48 -17.42 1.28
CA THR A 334 14.25 -16.21 1.03
C THR A 334 14.29 -15.35 2.30
N GLY A 335 15.29 -15.55 3.12
CA GLY A 335 15.56 -14.71 4.30
C GLY A 335 15.47 -15.41 5.66
N ALA A 336 16.22 -14.91 6.64
CA ALA A 336 16.38 -15.50 7.98
C ALA A 336 15.12 -15.47 8.85
N LYS A 337 14.09 -14.71 8.48
CA LYS A 337 12.89 -14.51 9.31
C LYS A 337 11.83 -15.60 9.20
N CYS A 338 11.70 -16.22 8.05
CA CYS A 338 10.70 -17.28 7.87
C CYS A 338 10.97 -18.51 8.75
N ASN A 339 12.16 -18.60 9.34
CA ASN A 339 12.50 -19.63 10.33
C ASN A 339 11.85 -19.43 11.71
N ASN A 340 11.34 -18.24 12.02
CA ASN A 340 10.78 -17.90 13.34
C ASN A 340 9.26 -17.77 13.35
N ILE A 341 8.57 -18.23 12.31
CA ILE A 341 7.09 -18.12 12.14
C ILE A 341 6.33 -18.77 13.31
N VAL A 342 6.93 -19.73 14.00
CA VAL A 342 6.25 -20.52 15.06
C VAL A 342 6.10 -19.77 16.37
N SER A 343 6.91 -18.75 16.63
CA SER A 343 6.95 -18.11 17.96
C SER A 343 6.09 -16.83 18.09
N ASN A 344 5.60 -16.29 16.99
CA ASN A 344 4.93 -14.98 16.97
C ASN A 344 3.48 -15.00 16.45
N ILE A 345 2.85 -16.15 16.24
CA ILE A 345 1.39 -16.19 16.30
C ILE A 345 1.06 -15.84 17.75
N PRO A 346 0.33 -14.74 18.03
CA PRO A 346 -0.07 -14.45 19.39
C PRO A 346 -0.62 -15.72 20.00
N ASN A 347 -0.16 -16.08 21.20
CA ASN A 347 -0.56 -17.28 21.93
C ASN A 347 -2.01 -17.15 22.40
N THR A 348 -2.89 -16.80 21.45
CA THR A 348 -4.33 -16.76 21.64
C THR A 348 -4.85 -18.15 21.32
N THR A 349 -5.46 -18.78 22.30
CA THR A 349 -6.16 -20.06 22.16
C THR A 349 -7.24 -20.04 21.08
N THR A 350 -7.53 -18.87 20.51
CA THR A 350 -8.47 -18.63 19.42
C THR A 350 -7.78 -17.79 18.34
N PRO A 351 -7.69 -18.26 17.09
CA PRO A 351 -7.13 -17.47 15.98
C PRO A 351 -7.91 -16.16 15.82
N LEU A 352 -7.20 -15.07 15.49
CA LEU A 352 -7.84 -13.83 15.10
C LEU A 352 -8.62 -14.07 13.80
N VAL A 353 -9.90 -13.74 13.79
CA VAL A 353 -10.76 -13.81 12.61
C VAL A 353 -10.76 -12.43 11.94
N PRO A 354 -10.49 -12.30 10.62
CA PRO A 354 -10.56 -11.02 9.93
C PRO A 354 -11.87 -10.29 10.24
N ILE A 355 -11.82 -8.98 10.44
CA ILE A 355 -13.01 -8.20 10.88
C ILE A 355 -14.18 -8.40 9.91
N ASN A 356 -13.92 -8.44 8.61
CA ASN A 356 -14.94 -8.68 7.58
C ASN A 356 -15.54 -10.10 7.66
N ASP A 357 -14.80 -11.09 8.14
CA ASP A 357 -15.25 -12.48 8.28
C ASP A 357 -15.90 -12.73 9.65
N LEU A 358 -15.62 -11.86 10.61
CA LEU A 358 -16.20 -11.95 11.95
C LEU A 358 -17.73 -11.70 11.94
N GLY A 359 -18.22 -10.90 10.97
CA GLY A 359 -19.65 -10.62 10.82
C GLY A 359 -20.26 -10.08 12.11
N THR A 360 -21.39 -10.65 12.56
CA THR A 360 -22.01 -10.31 13.85
C THR A 360 -21.32 -10.95 15.06
N GLY A 361 -20.26 -11.75 14.85
CA GLY A 361 -19.40 -12.22 15.92
C GLY A 361 -18.65 -11.08 16.58
N THR A 362 -18.01 -11.33 17.72
CA THR A 362 -17.32 -10.28 18.46
C THR A 362 -15.87 -10.63 18.76
N TYR A 363 -15.00 -9.63 18.72
CA TYR A 363 -13.66 -9.67 19.28
C TYR A 363 -13.63 -8.83 20.55
N GLN A 364 -13.36 -9.46 21.70
CA GLN A 364 -13.35 -8.79 23.02
C GLN A 364 -14.59 -7.90 23.28
N GLY A 365 -15.78 -8.36 22.81
CA GLY A 365 -17.04 -7.65 22.94
C GLY A 365 -17.34 -6.63 21.83
N SER A 366 -16.44 -6.37 20.92
CA SER A 366 -16.63 -5.48 19.76
C SER A 366 -17.09 -6.27 18.54
N GLU A 367 -18.20 -5.86 17.93
CA GLU A 367 -18.82 -6.50 16.77
C GLU A 367 -17.91 -6.43 15.53
N GLY A 368 -17.83 -7.51 14.76
CA GLY A 368 -17.15 -7.59 13.48
C GLY A 368 -17.89 -6.91 12.33
N GLY A 369 -17.53 -7.27 11.10
CA GLY A 369 -17.94 -6.58 9.88
C GLY A 369 -17.26 -5.22 9.70
N LEU A 370 -17.16 -4.74 8.49
CA LEU A 370 -16.56 -3.44 8.18
C LEU A 370 -17.50 -2.27 8.51
N TYR A 371 -18.81 -2.54 8.55
CA TYR A 371 -19.87 -1.58 8.83
C TYR A 371 -20.78 -2.08 9.94
N PRO A 372 -21.70 -1.23 10.48
CA PRO A 372 -22.64 -1.62 11.54
C PRO A 372 -23.42 -2.90 11.22
N ASN A 373 -23.83 -3.60 12.26
CA ASN A 373 -24.60 -4.86 12.21
C ASN A 373 -23.83 -6.02 11.56
N GLY A 374 -22.50 -6.04 11.70
CA GLY A 374 -21.65 -7.09 11.14
C GLY A 374 -21.56 -7.14 9.63
N LEU A 375 -21.97 -6.08 8.94
CA LEU A 375 -22.01 -6.02 7.48
C LEU A 375 -20.64 -5.62 6.90
N ASN A 376 -20.40 -6.07 5.66
CA ASN A 376 -19.24 -5.64 4.86
C ASN A 376 -19.63 -4.63 3.78
N THR A 377 -20.91 -4.30 3.69
CA THR A 377 -21.46 -3.29 2.77
C THR A 377 -21.95 -2.08 3.55
N ARG A 378 -21.80 -0.92 2.95
CA ARG A 378 -22.30 0.34 3.51
C ARG A 378 -23.82 0.28 3.72
N PRO A 379 -24.37 0.91 4.77
CA PRO A 379 -25.81 1.12 4.88
C PRO A 379 -26.34 1.87 3.64
N ALA A 380 -27.49 1.45 3.12
CA ALA A 380 -27.98 1.88 1.79
C ALA A 380 -28.06 3.41 1.61
N THR A 381 -28.53 4.16 2.62
CA THR A 381 -28.59 5.63 2.55
C THR A 381 -27.19 6.23 2.50
N PHE A 382 -26.30 5.76 3.36
CA PHE A 382 -24.92 6.22 3.44
C PHE A 382 -24.13 5.91 2.15
N ASP A 383 -24.39 4.76 1.55
CA ASP A 383 -23.85 4.34 0.26
C ASP A 383 -24.34 5.25 -0.87
N ALA A 384 -25.65 5.50 -0.93
CA ALA A 384 -26.22 6.41 -1.94
C ALA A 384 -25.64 7.83 -1.84
N ASP A 385 -25.43 8.35 -0.62
CA ASP A 385 -24.77 9.63 -0.41
C ASP A 385 -23.33 9.61 -0.95
N GLY A 386 -22.56 8.56 -0.67
CA GLY A 386 -21.20 8.37 -1.17
C GLY A 386 -21.14 8.31 -2.70
N VAL A 387 -22.06 7.58 -3.33
CA VAL A 387 -22.18 7.50 -4.80
C VAL A 387 -22.50 8.87 -5.41
N ALA A 388 -23.44 9.62 -4.82
CA ALA A 388 -23.77 10.97 -5.28
C ALA A 388 -22.58 11.93 -5.17
N ILE A 389 -21.80 11.84 -4.09
CA ILE A 389 -20.56 12.62 -3.90
C ILE A 389 -19.53 12.23 -4.96
N ALA A 390 -19.33 10.93 -5.21
CA ALA A 390 -18.39 10.41 -6.19
C ALA A 390 -18.72 10.89 -7.62
N GLN A 391 -19.99 10.86 -7.99
CA GLN A 391 -20.48 11.37 -9.29
C GLN A 391 -20.29 12.87 -9.45
N ALA A 392 -20.19 13.63 -8.36
CA ALA A 392 -19.94 15.06 -8.36
C ALA A 392 -18.44 15.43 -8.42
N ILE A 393 -17.51 14.47 -8.37
CA ILE A 393 -16.08 14.71 -8.53
C ILE A 393 -15.81 15.06 -10.00
N GLN A 394 -15.23 16.25 -10.22
CA GLN A 394 -14.91 16.77 -11.56
C GLN A 394 -13.49 17.36 -11.55
N PRO A 395 -12.79 17.38 -12.71
CA PRO A 395 -11.49 18.03 -12.81
C PRO A 395 -11.56 19.51 -12.44
N LEU A 396 -10.63 19.97 -11.59
CA LEU A 396 -10.56 21.35 -11.08
C LEU A 396 -9.32 22.07 -11.62
N ASP A 397 -9.44 23.37 -11.86
CA ASP A 397 -8.30 24.26 -12.07
C ASP A 397 -7.48 24.47 -10.78
N ALA A 398 -6.37 25.18 -10.88
CA ALA A 398 -5.49 25.44 -9.72
C ALA A 398 -6.16 26.26 -8.60
N SER A 399 -7.25 26.94 -8.89
CA SER A 399 -8.05 27.71 -7.90
C SER A 399 -9.22 26.92 -7.32
N GLY A 400 -9.44 25.69 -7.81
CA GLY A 400 -10.50 24.80 -7.35
C GLY A 400 -11.85 24.98 -8.08
N ASN A 401 -11.88 25.66 -9.21
CA ASN A 401 -13.07 25.75 -10.05
C ASN A 401 -13.09 24.60 -11.05
N VAL A 402 -14.29 24.18 -11.48
CA VAL A 402 -14.44 23.12 -12.48
C VAL A 402 -13.80 23.53 -13.79
N ASP A 403 -12.88 22.71 -14.30
CA ASP A 403 -12.25 22.82 -15.61
C ASP A 403 -12.18 21.44 -16.27
N LEU A 404 -13.17 21.14 -17.10
CA LEU A 404 -13.26 19.85 -17.77
C LEU A 404 -12.17 19.63 -18.85
N VAL A 405 -11.52 20.71 -19.31
CA VAL A 405 -10.51 20.65 -20.37
C VAL A 405 -9.12 20.43 -19.80
N ASN A 406 -8.66 21.30 -18.88
CA ASN A 406 -7.29 21.29 -18.36
C ASN A 406 -7.23 20.93 -16.86
N GLY A 407 -8.39 20.84 -16.20
CA GLY A 407 -8.47 20.54 -14.78
C GLY A 407 -7.94 19.17 -14.41
N LYS A 408 -7.71 18.99 -13.12
CA LYS A 408 -7.15 17.77 -12.52
C LYS A 408 -7.98 17.31 -11.33
N ILE A 409 -7.94 16.01 -11.06
CA ILE A 409 -8.53 15.38 -9.87
C ILE A 409 -7.36 14.92 -9.00
N GLY A 410 -7.13 15.55 -7.87
CA GLY A 410 -6.08 15.13 -6.94
C GLY A 410 -6.53 13.94 -6.09
N LEU A 411 -5.83 12.81 -6.22
CA LEU A 411 -5.92 11.66 -5.32
C LEU A 411 -4.64 11.60 -4.49
N MET A 412 -4.75 11.83 -3.19
CA MET A 412 -3.60 11.91 -2.29
C MET A 412 -3.55 10.72 -1.33
N SER A 413 -2.38 10.07 -1.21
CA SER A 413 -2.11 9.19 -0.08
C SER A 413 -1.80 10.02 1.16
N LEU A 414 -2.25 9.58 2.33
CA LEU A 414 -1.92 10.21 3.62
C LEU A 414 -1.70 9.11 4.65
N GLY A 415 -0.58 9.13 5.35
CA GLY A 415 -0.30 8.14 6.39
C GLY A 415 1.17 7.74 6.49
N MET A 416 1.40 6.54 7.01
CA MET A 416 2.69 6.03 7.44
C MET A 416 3.50 5.34 6.33
N SER A 417 4.67 4.81 6.75
CA SER A 417 5.64 4.12 5.88
C SER A 417 5.09 2.91 5.12
N ALA A 418 4.15 2.16 5.69
CA ALA A 418 3.55 1.02 4.99
C ALA A 418 2.74 1.48 3.77
N LEU A 419 1.93 2.54 3.91
CA LEU A 419 1.24 3.14 2.77
C LEU A 419 2.23 3.81 1.79
N PHE A 420 3.26 4.50 2.30
CA PHE A 420 4.31 5.05 1.46
C PHE A 420 4.93 3.98 0.57
N ASP A 421 5.29 2.85 1.13
CA ASP A 421 5.86 1.71 0.40
C ASP A 421 4.92 1.17 -0.69
N THR A 422 3.65 0.97 -0.35
CA THR A 422 2.62 0.48 -1.27
C THR A 422 2.32 1.51 -2.35
N TRP A 423 2.26 2.81 -1.99
CA TRP A 423 1.98 3.89 -2.95
C TRP A 423 2.98 3.98 -4.09
N LEU A 424 4.21 3.48 -3.89
CA LEU A 424 5.23 3.40 -4.93
C LEU A 424 4.83 2.47 -6.06
N THR A 425 4.39 1.28 -5.70
CA THR A 425 3.94 0.27 -6.66
C THR A 425 2.60 0.71 -7.25
N PHE A 426 1.68 1.18 -6.41
CA PHE A 426 0.39 1.73 -6.85
C PHE A 426 0.56 2.85 -7.89
N THR A 427 1.48 3.79 -7.69
CA THR A 427 1.75 4.86 -8.65
C THR A 427 2.24 4.31 -9.99
N THR A 428 3.11 3.29 -9.96
CA THR A 428 3.65 2.67 -11.17
C THR A 428 2.54 1.99 -11.97
N ASP A 429 1.71 1.20 -11.29
CA ASP A 429 0.65 0.43 -11.93
C ASP A 429 -0.52 1.33 -12.38
N PHE A 430 -0.83 2.35 -11.58
CA PHE A 430 -1.82 3.36 -11.91
C PHE A 430 -1.50 4.07 -13.25
N TYR A 431 -0.27 4.57 -13.42
CA TYR A 431 0.09 5.26 -14.66
C TYR A 431 0.34 4.33 -15.85
N ALA A 432 0.53 3.04 -15.61
CA ALA A 432 0.59 2.03 -16.66
C ALA A 432 -0.80 1.57 -17.15
N ASP A 433 -1.85 1.88 -16.43
CA ASP A 433 -3.20 1.40 -16.66
C ASP A 433 -4.01 2.39 -17.51
N SER A 434 -4.27 2.04 -18.76
CA SER A 434 -5.02 2.85 -19.70
C SER A 434 -6.54 2.97 -19.40
N THR A 435 -7.03 2.19 -18.43
CA THR A 435 -8.45 2.24 -18.02
C THR A 435 -8.71 3.27 -16.93
N VAL A 436 -7.66 3.87 -16.39
CA VAL A 436 -7.78 4.90 -15.36
C VAL A 436 -8.03 6.28 -15.98
N ASN A 437 -8.82 7.09 -15.31
CA ASN A 437 -9.12 8.45 -15.75
C ASN A 437 -7.83 9.31 -15.83
N PRO A 438 -7.43 9.77 -17.02
CA PRO A 438 -6.18 10.51 -17.20
C PRO A 438 -6.17 11.90 -16.55
N LYS A 439 -7.30 12.36 -16.00
CA LYS A 439 -7.38 13.62 -15.25
C LYS A 439 -6.92 13.47 -13.80
N ILE A 440 -6.73 12.24 -13.32
CA ILE A 440 -6.26 12.02 -11.95
C ILE A 440 -4.77 12.27 -11.86
N VAL A 441 -4.38 12.96 -10.79
CA VAL A 441 -3.00 13.18 -10.40
C VAL A 441 -2.79 12.60 -9.01
N LEU A 442 -1.82 11.69 -8.89
CA LEU A 442 -1.45 11.10 -7.61
C LEU A 442 -0.53 12.03 -6.82
N VAL A 443 -0.85 12.24 -5.54
CA VAL A 443 -0.01 12.99 -4.61
C VAL A 443 0.53 12.05 -3.54
N PRO A 444 1.86 11.90 -3.41
CA PRO A 444 2.48 10.98 -2.46
C PRO A 444 2.59 11.61 -1.06
N GLY A 445 1.45 11.82 -0.38
CA GLY A 445 1.42 12.46 0.94
C GLY A 445 1.74 11.53 2.12
N ALA A 446 1.78 10.21 1.91
CA ALA A 446 2.23 9.26 2.93
C ALA A 446 3.73 9.41 3.21
N GLN A 447 4.15 9.31 4.48
CA GLN A 447 5.52 9.62 4.89
C GLN A 447 6.06 8.57 5.88
N PRO A 448 7.31 8.10 5.69
CA PRO A 448 7.96 7.24 6.68
C PRO A 448 8.04 7.92 8.05
N ARG A 449 7.71 7.16 9.10
CA ARG A 449 7.69 7.62 10.50
C ARG A 449 6.61 8.66 10.83
N ALA A 450 5.70 8.96 9.94
CA ALA A 450 4.47 9.61 10.31
C ALA A 450 3.59 8.61 11.07
N TYR A 451 2.82 9.10 12.00
CA TYR A 451 1.86 8.32 12.80
C TYR A 451 0.53 9.07 12.83
N ALA A 452 -0.54 8.36 13.16
CA ALA A 452 -1.86 8.96 13.25
C ALA A 452 -1.89 10.20 14.15
N SER A 453 -1.22 10.15 15.30
CA SER A 453 -1.08 11.28 16.21
C SER A 453 -0.42 12.54 15.61
N ASN A 454 0.49 12.36 14.62
CA ASN A 454 1.07 13.50 13.90
C ASN A 454 0.03 14.19 13.03
N PHE A 455 -0.69 13.43 12.20
CA PHE A 455 -1.72 14.01 11.32
C PHE A 455 -2.98 14.45 12.07
N ALA A 456 -3.28 13.90 13.25
CA ALA A 456 -4.33 14.37 14.14
C ALA A 456 -4.04 15.77 14.68
N ASN A 457 -2.77 16.16 14.84
CA ASN A 457 -2.35 17.51 15.20
C ASN A 457 -2.27 18.40 13.95
N ALA A 458 -3.20 19.33 13.79
CA ALA A 458 -3.26 20.25 12.64
C ALA A 458 -1.98 21.09 12.42
N SER A 459 -1.17 21.27 13.47
CA SER A 459 0.07 22.07 13.45
C SER A 459 1.33 21.23 13.37
N ASP A 460 1.22 19.89 13.23
CA ASP A 460 2.37 19.01 13.16
C ASP A 460 3.22 19.26 11.90
N GLY A 461 4.53 19.10 12.05
CA GLY A 461 5.50 19.30 10.98
C GLY A 461 5.33 18.37 9.78
N PHE A 462 4.71 17.19 9.94
CA PHE A 462 4.43 16.26 8.84
C PHE A 462 3.42 16.79 7.80
N TRP A 463 2.65 17.83 8.12
CA TRP A 463 1.82 18.51 7.13
C TRP A 463 2.64 19.38 6.16
N ASN A 464 3.79 19.92 6.57
CA ASN A 464 4.55 20.87 5.77
C ASN A 464 5.04 20.31 4.42
N PRO A 465 5.62 19.08 4.35
CA PRO A 465 6.07 18.52 3.09
C PRO A 465 4.95 18.39 2.05
N ILE A 466 3.72 18.16 2.47
CA ILE A 466 2.57 18.02 1.56
C ILE A 466 2.37 19.32 0.78
N PHE A 467 2.39 20.46 1.47
CA PHE A 467 2.13 21.75 0.85
C PHE A 467 3.35 22.38 0.17
N GLN A 468 4.53 22.14 0.74
CA GLN A 468 5.76 22.77 0.25
C GLN A 468 6.41 22.00 -0.90
N ASN A 469 6.20 20.68 -0.94
CA ASN A 469 6.89 19.80 -1.88
C ASN A 469 5.92 18.93 -2.70
N PHE A 470 5.11 18.08 -2.06
CA PHE A 470 4.40 17.01 -2.78
C PHE A 470 3.31 17.53 -3.71
N LEU A 471 2.53 18.51 -3.30
CA LEU A 471 1.55 19.16 -4.17
C LEU A 471 2.22 19.90 -5.34
N PRO A 472 3.22 20.77 -5.13
CA PRO A 472 3.92 21.44 -6.22
C PRO A 472 4.61 20.46 -7.18
N GLU A 473 5.29 19.43 -6.65
CA GLU A 473 5.96 18.41 -7.45
C GLU A 473 4.99 17.56 -8.28
N SER A 474 3.78 17.32 -7.74
CA SER A 474 2.70 16.67 -8.48
C SER A 474 2.02 17.61 -9.49
N GLY A 475 2.38 18.89 -9.48
CA GLY A 475 1.82 19.91 -10.38
C GLY A 475 0.35 20.21 -10.13
N ILE A 476 -0.10 20.14 -8.88
CA ILE A 476 -1.44 20.52 -8.44
C ILE A 476 -1.39 21.34 -7.14
N THR A 477 -2.52 21.92 -6.80
CA THR A 477 -2.72 22.70 -5.57
C THR A 477 -3.58 21.94 -4.56
N ALA A 478 -3.61 22.40 -3.33
CA ALA A 478 -4.52 21.87 -2.31
C ALA A 478 -6.00 21.96 -2.72
N ALA A 479 -6.37 22.98 -3.52
CA ALA A 479 -7.73 23.15 -4.02
C ALA A 479 -8.14 22.09 -5.07
N GLN A 480 -7.19 21.36 -5.65
CA GLN A 480 -7.45 20.30 -6.61
C GLN A 480 -7.51 18.90 -5.96
N VAL A 481 -7.14 18.76 -4.69
CA VAL A 481 -7.26 17.49 -3.97
C VAL A 481 -8.72 17.27 -3.60
N GLN A 482 -9.32 16.21 -4.14
CA GLN A 482 -10.72 15.86 -3.91
C GLN A 482 -10.89 14.52 -3.19
N VAL A 483 -9.88 13.65 -3.26
CA VAL A 483 -9.90 12.34 -2.63
C VAL A 483 -8.62 12.10 -1.85
N VAL A 484 -8.77 11.56 -0.64
CA VAL A 484 -7.66 11.12 0.20
C VAL A 484 -7.79 9.62 0.46
N TYR A 485 -6.71 8.87 0.23
CA TYR A 485 -6.57 7.48 0.68
C TYR A 485 -5.65 7.48 1.90
N PHE A 486 -6.22 7.17 3.04
CA PHE A 486 -5.56 7.24 4.34
C PHE A 486 -5.27 5.85 4.89
N LYS A 487 -4.04 5.65 5.39
CA LYS A 487 -3.68 4.45 6.16
C LYS A 487 -2.56 4.81 7.13
N ASP A 488 -2.87 4.77 8.40
CA ASP A 488 -1.94 5.10 9.47
C ASP A 488 -2.33 4.40 10.78
N ILE A 489 -1.40 4.36 11.71
CA ILE A 489 -1.56 3.81 13.05
C ILE A 489 -0.63 4.55 14.01
N ASP A 490 -0.89 4.51 15.30
CA ASP A 490 0.04 4.98 16.32
C ASP A 490 0.98 3.86 16.76
N PRO A 491 2.27 4.15 17.00
CA PRO A 491 3.19 3.20 17.55
C PRO A 491 2.94 2.97 19.05
N ASN A 492 3.52 1.89 19.56
CA ASN A 492 3.62 1.62 20.99
C ASN A 492 2.29 1.23 21.65
N PRO A 493 1.71 0.11 21.22
CA PRO A 493 0.51 -0.43 21.82
C PRO A 493 0.76 -0.84 23.27
N LYS A 494 -0.17 -0.51 24.14
CA LYS A 494 -0.15 -0.95 25.54
C LYS A 494 -0.97 -2.21 25.76
N GLY A 495 -1.69 -2.67 24.74
CA GLY A 495 -2.52 -3.87 24.80
C GLY A 495 -3.82 -3.69 25.58
N ASN A 496 -4.34 -2.48 25.65
CA ASN A 496 -5.58 -2.17 26.36
C ASN A 496 -6.76 -2.01 25.39
N PHE A 497 -7.08 -3.06 24.61
CA PHE A 497 -8.31 -3.05 23.82
C PHE A 497 -9.54 -3.03 24.75
N PRO A 498 -10.59 -2.21 24.49
CA PRO A 498 -10.75 -1.29 23.36
C PRO A 498 -10.20 0.13 23.59
N ALA A 499 -9.64 0.46 24.77
CA ALA A 499 -9.30 1.84 25.14
C ALA A 499 -8.26 2.48 24.21
N ASP A 500 -7.21 1.74 23.84
CA ASP A 500 -6.17 2.26 22.94
C ASP A 500 -6.74 2.50 21.52
N MET A 501 -7.66 1.64 21.07
CA MET A 501 -8.33 1.81 19.77
C MET A 501 -9.35 2.93 19.77
N SER A 502 -9.97 3.24 20.91
CA SER A 502 -10.84 4.43 21.06
C SER A 502 -10.03 5.73 20.97
N LYS A 503 -8.79 5.72 21.46
CA LYS A 503 -7.86 6.84 21.27
C LYS A 503 -7.51 7.00 19.78
N LEU A 504 -7.13 5.92 19.12
CA LEU A 504 -6.80 5.91 17.69
C LEU A 504 -8.01 6.33 16.82
N GLN A 505 -9.24 5.90 17.16
CA GLN A 505 -10.48 6.38 16.56
C GLN A 505 -10.58 7.91 16.64
N SER A 506 -10.33 8.50 17.82
CA SER A 506 -10.39 9.95 18.02
C SER A 506 -9.33 10.69 17.17
N GLU A 507 -8.18 10.09 16.96
CA GLU A 507 -7.13 10.60 16.07
C GLU A 507 -7.58 10.56 14.61
N TYR A 508 -8.16 9.46 14.14
CA TYR A 508 -8.70 9.35 12.78
C TYR A 508 -9.80 10.39 12.50
N GLU A 509 -10.67 10.65 13.46
CA GLU A 509 -11.68 11.71 13.35
C GLU A 509 -11.05 13.09 13.25
N SER A 510 -10.02 13.36 14.07
CA SER A 510 -9.27 14.62 14.02
C SER A 510 -8.54 14.79 12.68
N ILE A 511 -8.00 13.68 12.13
CA ILE A 511 -7.37 13.68 10.81
C ILE A 511 -8.39 14.02 9.72
N ALA A 512 -9.58 13.45 9.75
CA ALA A 512 -10.64 13.76 8.78
C ALA A 512 -11.03 15.25 8.82
N GLN A 513 -11.11 15.85 10.01
CA GLN A 513 -11.35 17.29 10.19
C GLN A 513 -10.19 18.13 9.66
N ASN A 514 -8.95 17.72 9.93
CA ASN A 514 -7.75 18.41 9.42
C ASN A 514 -7.66 18.32 7.90
N VAL A 515 -7.99 17.16 7.31
CA VAL A 515 -8.06 16.97 5.86
C VAL A 515 -9.08 17.92 5.25
N HIS A 516 -10.30 18.02 5.81
CA HIS A 516 -11.29 18.97 5.36
C HIS A 516 -10.81 20.42 5.43
N THR A 517 -10.16 20.79 6.54
CA THR A 517 -9.68 22.16 6.75
C THR A 517 -8.54 22.54 5.79
N LYS A 518 -7.67 21.59 5.48
CA LYS A 518 -6.45 21.83 4.68
C LYS A 518 -6.68 21.69 3.17
N PHE A 519 -7.69 20.93 2.77
CA PHE A 519 -8.03 20.67 1.37
C PHE A 519 -9.49 21.07 1.11
N PRO A 520 -9.73 22.31 0.66
CA PRO A 520 -11.08 22.90 0.67
C PRO A 520 -12.10 22.19 -0.22
N ASN A 521 -11.63 21.42 -1.20
CA ASN A 521 -12.48 20.68 -2.14
C ASN A 521 -12.46 19.15 -1.92
N VAL A 522 -11.85 18.68 -0.81
CA VAL A 522 -11.88 17.25 -0.50
C VAL A 522 -13.32 16.80 -0.28
N LYS A 523 -13.69 15.70 -0.94
CA LYS A 523 -15.03 15.12 -0.92
C LYS A 523 -15.06 13.80 -0.16
N ILE A 524 -14.06 12.95 -0.40
CA ILE A 524 -14.02 11.58 0.08
C ILE A 524 -12.67 11.29 0.75
N MET A 525 -12.74 10.59 1.86
CA MET A 525 -11.57 10.01 2.52
C MET A 525 -11.78 8.50 2.69
N TYR A 526 -11.02 7.70 1.93
CA TYR A 526 -11.01 6.25 2.08
C TYR A 526 -10.00 5.84 3.14
N MET A 527 -10.45 5.03 4.09
CA MET A 527 -9.66 4.49 5.19
C MET A 527 -9.15 3.11 4.80
N GLY A 528 -7.88 3.00 4.42
CA GLY A 528 -7.22 1.74 4.13
C GLY A 528 -6.96 0.92 5.38
N GLY A 529 -7.24 -0.38 5.33
CA GLY A 529 -7.01 -1.29 6.44
C GLY A 529 -5.52 -1.60 6.67
N PRO A 530 -5.19 -2.15 7.85
CA PRO A 530 -3.83 -2.63 8.14
C PRO A 530 -3.47 -3.87 7.31
N ILE A 531 -2.18 -4.21 7.26
CA ILE A 531 -1.69 -5.51 6.79
C ILE A 531 -1.36 -6.40 8.00
N TYR A 532 -1.09 -7.69 7.73
CA TYR A 532 -0.66 -8.61 8.79
C TYR A 532 0.79 -8.38 9.21
N THR A 533 1.02 -8.21 10.52
CA THR A 533 2.35 -7.97 11.08
C THR A 533 2.83 -9.08 12.05
N GLY A 534 2.16 -10.23 12.04
CA GLY A 534 2.52 -11.36 12.91
C GLY A 534 3.89 -11.97 12.63
N TYR A 535 4.55 -11.57 11.56
CA TYR A 535 5.95 -11.93 11.25
C TYR A 535 6.97 -10.99 11.90
N SER A 536 6.54 -9.95 12.59
CA SER A 536 7.41 -9.09 13.39
C SER A 536 8.11 -9.93 14.46
N ASN A 537 9.42 -9.73 14.62
CA ASN A 537 10.23 -10.51 15.56
C ASN A 537 10.23 -9.93 16.97
N GLY A 538 9.32 -9.02 17.29
CA GLY A 538 9.24 -8.35 18.59
C GLY A 538 10.41 -7.38 18.88
N LEU A 539 11.32 -7.19 17.94
CA LEU A 539 12.44 -6.24 18.09
C LEU A 539 12.00 -4.77 18.03
N ASN A 540 10.85 -4.53 17.43
CA ASN A 540 10.23 -3.21 17.39
C ASN A 540 8.84 -3.35 18.01
N ASN A 541 8.57 -2.75 19.15
CA ASN A 541 7.25 -2.68 19.78
C ASN A 541 6.28 -1.76 19.00
N ILE A 542 6.45 -1.64 17.69
CA ILE A 542 5.79 -0.59 16.93
C ILE A 542 4.52 -1.14 16.29
N ASP A 543 4.58 -2.28 15.63
CA ASP A 543 3.47 -2.75 14.79
C ASP A 543 3.34 -4.28 14.93
N ASN A 544 2.94 -4.76 16.11
CA ASN A 544 2.77 -6.19 16.38
C ASN A 544 1.28 -6.58 16.37
N GLU A 545 0.98 -7.83 16.05
CA GLU A 545 -0.35 -8.36 16.34
C GLU A 545 -0.55 -8.55 17.86
N PRO A 546 -1.76 -8.30 18.38
CA PRO A 546 -3.00 -8.00 17.65
C PRO A 546 -3.22 -6.51 17.31
N TRP A 547 -2.26 -5.64 17.50
CA TRP A 547 -2.40 -4.19 17.37
C TRP A 547 -2.83 -3.75 15.98
N GLU A 548 -2.19 -4.29 14.93
CA GLU A 548 -2.60 -4.03 13.55
C GLU A 548 -4.02 -4.53 13.28
N TYR A 549 -4.36 -5.75 13.70
CA TYR A 549 -5.72 -6.25 13.63
C TYR A 549 -6.72 -5.33 14.35
N GLU A 550 -6.40 -4.93 15.58
CA GLU A 550 -7.25 -4.09 16.43
C GLU A 550 -7.45 -2.69 15.83
N SER A 551 -6.45 -2.14 15.12
CA SER A 551 -6.56 -0.83 14.47
C SER A 551 -7.70 -0.76 13.44
N GLY A 552 -8.07 -1.89 12.86
CA GLY A 552 -9.23 -1.99 11.99
C GLY A 552 -10.55 -1.66 12.73
N PHE A 553 -10.67 -1.94 14.02
CA PHE A 553 -11.84 -1.52 14.80
C PHE A 553 -11.89 0.01 14.98
N ALA A 554 -10.74 0.67 15.15
CA ALA A 554 -10.71 2.14 15.22
C ALA A 554 -11.21 2.78 13.92
N ILE A 555 -10.85 2.23 12.76
CA ILE A 555 -11.38 2.65 11.46
C ILE A 555 -12.90 2.44 11.42
N LYS A 556 -13.35 1.22 11.75
CA LYS A 556 -14.79 0.89 11.78
C LYS A 556 -15.57 1.88 12.64
N TRP A 557 -15.10 2.16 13.86
CA TRP A 557 -15.80 3.04 14.79
C TRP A 557 -15.83 4.49 14.33
N ALA A 558 -14.75 5.01 13.73
CA ALA A 558 -14.74 6.36 13.16
C ALA A 558 -15.75 6.51 12.01
N ILE A 559 -15.83 5.52 11.12
CA ILE A 559 -16.82 5.49 10.04
C ILE A 559 -18.24 5.35 10.63
N GLN A 560 -18.43 4.49 11.64
CA GLN A 560 -19.72 4.29 12.30
C GLN A 560 -20.22 5.57 12.99
N ASP A 561 -19.33 6.33 13.62
CA ASP A 561 -19.68 7.63 14.23
C ASP A 561 -20.17 8.63 13.18
N GLN A 562 -19.56 8.63 11.99
CA GLN A 562 -20.04 9.44 10.89
C GLN A 562 -21.40 8.97 10.38
N ILE A 563 -21.61 7.67 10.18
CA ILE A 563 -22.88 7.06 9.79
C ILE A 563 -23.99 7.42 10.81
N ASN A 564 -23.64 7.43 12.09
CA ASN A 564 -24.57 7.78 13.19
C ASN A 564 -24.82 9.30 13.31
N GLY A 565 -24.24 10.12 12.44
CA GLY A 565 -24.50 11.55 12.37
C GLY A 565 -23.74 12.38 13.42
N LYS A 566 -22.55 11.95 13.84
CA LYS A 566 -21.67 12.73 14.72
C LYS A 566 -21.37 14.09 14.08
N THR A 567 -21.78 15.17 14.72
CA THR A 567 -21.73 16.54 14.17
C THR A 567 -20.33 16.99 13.78
N SER A 568 -19.30 16.55 14.54
CA SER A 568 -17.90 16.85 14.24
C SER A 568 -17.36 16.13 13.00
N LEU A 569 -18.11 15.18 12.43
CA LEU A 569 -17.80 14.44 11.20
C LEU A 569 -18.84 14.71 10.11
N ASN A 570 -19.63 15.77 10.22
CA ASN A 570 -20.64 16.08 9.23
C ASN A 570 -20.00 16.38 7.86
N TRP A 571 -20.43 15.65 6.81
CA TRP A 571 -20.04 15.87 5.41
C TRP A 571 -21.12 16.53 4.58
N ASP A 572 -22.35 16.59 5.10
CA ASP A 572 -23.55 17.02 4.38
C ASP A 572 -23.90 18.48 4.75
N SER A 573 -23.70 19.38 3.80
CA SER A 573 -24.00 20.81 4.00
C SER A 573 -25.47 21.11 4.28
N THR A 574 -26.38 20.17 3.98
CA THR A 574 -27.81 20.31 4.28
C THR A 574 -28.11 20.03 5.76
N LYS A 575 -27.20 19.35 6.46
CA LYS A 575 -27.32 18.99 7.90
C LYS A 575 -26.52 19.92 8.81
N GLY A 576 -25.84 20.90 8.26
CA GLY A 576 -25.04 21.87 9.03
C GLY A 576 -23.68 22.15 8.39
N PRO A 577 -22.76 22.82 9.11
CA PRO A 577 -21.41 23.04 8.61
C PRO A 577 -20.73 21.71 8.27
N VAL A 578 -20.08 21.65 7.11
CA VAL A 578 -19.23 20.50 6.76
C VAL A 578 -18.00 20.53 7.64
N MET A 579 -17.70 19.44 8.31
CA MET A 579 -16.60 19.30 9.27
C MET A 579 -15.56 18.25 8.85
N ALA A 580 -15.94 17.31 7.97
CA ALA A 580 -15.07 16.24 7.49
C ALA A 580 -15.51 15.84 6.07
N PRO A 581 -14.65 15.20 5.26
CA PRO A 581 -15.09 14.54 4.04
C PRO A 581 -15.98 13.33 4.38
N TRP A 582 -16.74 12.84 3.42
CA TRP A 582 -17.41 11.55 3.55
C TRP A 582 -16.36 10.43 3.69
N MET A 583 -16.51 9.58 4.71
CA MET A 583 -15.53 8.56 5.08
C MET A 583 -16.06 7.17 4.77
N SER A 584 -15.23 6.34 4.18
CA SER A 584 -15.57 4.93 3.92
C SER A 584 -14.32 4.06 4.03
N TRP A 585 -14.52 2.77 4.22
CA TRP A 585 -13.44 1.83 4.02
C TRP A 585 -12.90 1.93 2.59
N GLY A 586 -11.57 1.93 2.48
CA GLY A 586 -10.86 1.55 1.28
C GLY A 586 -10.62 0.04 1.23
N ALA A 587 -9.52 -0.41 0.63
CA ALA A 587 -9.15 -1.81 0.69
C ALA A 587 -8.88 -2.25 2.15
N TYR A 588 -9.38 -3.43 2.52
CA TYR A 588 -9.09 -4.09 3.79
C TYR A 588 -8.17 -5.29 3.53
N PRO A 589 -6.84 -5.14 3.62
CA PRO A 589 -5.89 -6.18 3.25
C PRO A 589 -5.62 -7.22 4.35
N TRP A 590 -5.96 -6.97 5.62
CA TRP A 590 -5.59 -7.84 6.73
C TRP A 590 -6.18 -9.24 6.60
N ALA A 591 -5.33 -10.25 6.78
CA ALA A 591 -5.67 -11.66 6.98
C ALA A 591 -4.70 -12.25 7.99
N ASN A 592 -5.08 -13.30 8.69
CA ASN A 592 -4.28 -13.89 9.77
C ASN A 592 -3.14 -14.78 9.22
N GLY A 593 -2.13 -14.16 8.66
CA GLY A 593 -0.98 -14.87 8.06
C GLY A 593 -1.43 -15.81 6.94
N LEU A 594 -1.13 -17.10 7.09
CA LEU A 594 -1.48 -18.15 6.13
C LEU A 594 -2.92 -18.68 6.29
N LEU A 595 -3.67 -18.22 7.31
CA LEU A 595 -5.10 -18.51 7.40
C LEU A 595 -5.86 -17.64 6.41
N PRO A 596 -6.48 -18.23 5.38
CA PRO A 596 -7.17 -17.44 4.38
C PRO A 596 -8.41 -16.76 4.96
N ARG A 597 -8.60 -15.54 4.59
CA ARG A 597 -9.85 -14.80 4.72
C ARG A 597 -10.92 -15.42 3.81
N SER A 598 -12.20 -15.10 4.01
CA SER A 598 -13.29 -15.67 3.19
C SER A 598 -13.16 -15.41 1.68
N ASP A 599 -12.51 -14.32 1.29
CA ASP A 599 -12.16 -14.01 -0.11
C ASP A 599 -10.79 -14.58 -0.51
N GLY A 600 -10.11 -15.23 0.45
CA GLY A 600 -8.87 -15.95 0.30
C GLY A 600 -7.62 -15.18 0.45
N THR A 601 -7.68 -13.95 0.74
CA THR A 601 -6.49 -13.17 1.06
C THR A 601 -5.70 -13.85 2.19
N THR A 602 -4.39 -13.97 1.99
CA THR A 602 -3.43 -14.46 2.98
C THR A 602 -2.22 -13.54 3.00
N TRP A 603 -1.43 -13.63 4.04
CA TRP A 603 -0.10 -13.00 4.09
C TRP A 603 0.95 -14.07 4.34
N ALA A 604 1.78 -14.32 3.33
CA ALA A 604 2.93 -15.20 3.47
C ALA A 604 4.12 -14.40 4.03
N CYS A 605 5.09 -15.11 4.62
CA CYS A 605 6.29 -14.47 5.13
C CYS A 605 7.05 -13.64 4.07
N ASN A 606 7.04 -14.10 2.82
CA ASN A 606 7.67 -13.38 1.69
C ASN A 606 6.92 -12.11 1.28
N ASP A 607 5.66 -11.95 1.67
CA ASP A 607 4.89 -10.73 1.43
C ASP A 607 5.34 -9.60 2.35
N ILE A 608 6.06 -9.90 3.42
CA ILE A 608 6.50 -8.96 4.44
C ILE A 608 8.03 -8.79 4.38
N LYS A 609 8.51 -7.56 4.53
CA LYS A 609 9.94 -7.24 4.62
C LYS A 609 10.59 -7.89 5.84
N TYR A 610 11.93 -7.88 5.84
CA TYR A 610 12.71 -8.40 6.96
C TYR A 610 12.34 -7.78 8.32
N ASP A 611 11.85 -6.56 8.40
CA ASP A 611 11.40 -5.91 9.63
C ASP A 611 10.12 -6.53 10.24
N GLY A 612 9.31 -7.23 9.45
CA GLY A 612 8.12 -7.96 9.89
C GLY A 612 6.81 -7.19 9.81
N PHE A 613 6.83 -5.94 9.32
CA PHE A 613 5.65 -5.07 9.32
C PHE A 613 5.49 -4.21 8.05
N HIS A 614 6.48 -4.10 7.20
CA HIS A 614 6.32 -3.47 5.89
C HIS A 614 6.04 -4.51 4.80
N PRO A 615 5.21 -4.20 3.81
CA PRO A 615 5.02 -5.06 2.65
C PRO A 615 6.34 -5.20 1.88
N SER A 616 6.66 -6.42 1.45
CA SER A 616 7.89 -6.69 0.69
C SER A 616 7.84 -6.06 -0.69
N ASP A 617 9.02 -5.68 -1.22
CA ASP A 617 9.12 -4.95 -2.48
C ASP A 617 8.64 -5.76 -3.71
N LEU A 618 8.69 -7.10 -3.63
CA LEU A 618 8.38 -7.99 -4.76
C LEU A 618 6.98 -8.62 -4.69
N TYR A 619 6.43 -8.77 -3.48
CA TYR A 619 5.19 -9.53 -3.30
C TYR A 619 4.15 -8.74 -2.50
N GLY A 620 4.52 -8.23 -1.33
CA GLY A 620 3.58 -7.58 -0.43
C GLY A 620 3.02 -6.26 -0.97
N ARG A 621 3.89 -5.42 -1.57
CA ARG A 621 3.46 -4.18 -2.21
C ARG A 621 2.54 -4.44 -3.38
N GLU A 622 2.86 -5.42 -4.21
CA GLU A 622 2.05 -5.83 -5.35
C GLU A 622 0.68 -6.32 -4.90
N LYS A 623 0.65 -7.18 -3.87
CA LYS A 623 -0.59 -7.70 -3.29
C LYS A 623 -1.49 -6.56 -2.77
N GLU A 624 -0.94 -5.65 -1.99
CA GLU A 624 -1.70 -4.52 -1.44
C GLU A 624 -2.13 -3.54 -2.54
N THR A 625 -1.25 -3.25 -3.51
CA THR A 625 -1.56 -2.43 -4.69
C THR A 625 -2.73 -3.00 -5.46
N ASN A 626 -2.74 -4.30 -5.70
CA ASN A 626 -3.81 -4.97 -6.41
C ASN A 626 -5.15 -4.86 -5.68
N LEU A 627 -5.16 -5.02 -4.35
CA LEU A 627 -6.36 -4.80 -3.55
C LEU A 627 -6.85 -3.34 -3.66
N MET A 628 -5.94 -2.38 -3.63
CA MET A 628 -6.27 -0.96 -3.80
C MET A 628 -6.80 -0.65 -5.21
N LEU A 629 -6.14 -1.12 -6.28
CA LEU A 629 -6.58 -0.91 -7.65
C LEU A 629 -7.94 -1.58 -7.91
N ASN A 630 -8.13 -2.79 -7.40
CA ASN A 630 -9.41 -3.47 -7.49
C ASN A 630 -10.52 -2.68 -6.80
N PHE A 631 -10.26 -2.18 -5.59
CA PHE A 631 -11.18 -1.29 -4.88
C PHE A 631 -11.52 -0.06 -5.73
N PHE A 632 -10.52 0.67 -6.21
CA PHE A 632 -10.76 1.88 -7.00
C PHE A 632 -11.48 1.63 -8.33
N LYS A 633 -11.35 0.45 -8.91
CA LYS A 633 -11.97 0.07 -10.19
C LYS A 633 -13.35 -0.56 -10.06
N SER A 634 -13.78 -0.93 -8.87
CA SER A 634 -15.00 -1.72 -8.70
C SER A 634 -16.01 -1.16 -7.70
N ASP A 635 -15.58 -0.33 -6.76
CA ASP A 635 -16.49 0.27 -5.77
C ASP A 635 -17.32 1.38 -6.42
N ASP A 636 -18.64 1.42 -6.14
CA ASP A 636 -19.57 2.36 -6.75
C ASP A 636 -19.27 3.82 -6.41
N THR A 637 -18.52 4.07 -5.32
CA THR A 637 -18.08 5.41 -4.93
C THR A 637 -16.74 5.82 -5.55
N THR A 638 -16.05 4.91 -6.24
CA THR A 638 -14.77 5.19 -6.90
C THR A 638 -14.88 5.21 -8.42
N THR A 639 -15.61 4.26 -9.00
CA THR A 639 -15.73 4.10 -10.46
C THR A 639 -16.15 5.36 -11.19
N PRO A 640 -17.05 6.24 -10.67
CA PRO A 640 -17.49 7.43 -11.41
C PRO A 640 -16.38 8.43 -11.75
N TRP A 641 -15.33 8.47 -10.96
CA TRP A 641 -14.23 9.43 -11.15
C TRP A 641 -12.88 8.75 -11.42
N PHE A 642 -12.71 7.49 -11.02
CA PHE A 642 -11.44 6.78 -11.14
C PHE A 642 -11.27 6.09 -12.49
N VAL A 643 -12.34 5.52 -13.05
CA VAL A 643 -12.28 4.84 -14.35
C VAL A 643 -12.41 5.85 -15.47
N ALA A 644 -11.68 5.64 -16.55
CA ALA A 644 -11.79 6.48 -17.74
C ALA A 644 -13.23 6.41 -18.32
N PRO A 645 -13.82 7.54 -18.72
CA PRO A 645 -15.16 7.59 -19.28
C PRO A 645 -15.25 6.88 -20.64
#